data_42f772c8720ef447b532eac87f2bff91
#
_entry.id   42f772c8720ef447b532eac87f2bff91
#
_cell.length_a   1.000
_cell.length_b   1.000
_cell.length_c   1.000
_cell.angle_alpha   90.00
_cell.angle_beta   90.00
_cell.angle_gamma   90.00
#
_symmetry.space_group_name_H-M   'P 1'
#
loop_
_entity.id
_entity.type
_entity.pdbx_description
1 polymer ?
#
loop_
_entity_poly.entity_id
_entity_poly.type
_entity_poly.pdbx_seq_one_letter_code
_entity_poly.pdbx_strand_id
1 'polypeptide(L)'
;MAFGDLLEQVGSTGRFQILHVTLLCMPVLLMASHNLLQNFVAAVPPHYCNAHTNLSQSQLSPEETLLITVPQDQIGKPQRCQRYVTPQWHLLTKNGSSGSGEDKDTKEGLDVGLQGCDDGWSYNMTDMSSTIISDWNLVCDLRSFKQMGQTVYMGGVLVGAVVFGGLSDRYGRRILLLISNLLMAVSGTCVALSNSFTLYCVFRFGCGMALSGLGLNTFSLIVEWIPTRVRTVVGTITGYSYTVGQLILAVVAYFLRDWRWLTLAVSLPFYVFFLISWWFHESSRWLVMSNKPEQAIKNLKRVANFNGRREEGEKIDIKMLQESMTKEMSCSQGSYSVLDLFRMPTMRKMTICLSAVWFSTSFAYYGLAMDLQKFGVDIYLIQVIFGAVDIPAKVVITVSMSFIGRRPSQSGGLILAGITILINLLVPYEKSTARTCLAVLGKGCLAASFNCCYLYSGELYPTIIRQNGMGWVSMMARVGAMVAPMVLLTGEYIPWLPGLIYGGAPILSGVAAIFLPETLGSPLPDTIEDVEDSQPVGAGGQAAPAVIKIGATLLLVGLLALGIVKGHLVAAQQRLVILQRIGVVDSRRERHGMAGIWGCDLEGLFPTCRCAESLPASQRSLHTAGPADEGQSNHSVQHAGPVPPCTQDCCIYWSPR
;
A
#
# COMPACT_ATOMS: atom_id res chain seq x y z
N MET A 1 -9.35 1.89 40.98
CA MET A 1 -9.26 2.78 39.79
C MET A 1 -8.45 2.06 38.72
N ALA A 2 -8.94 1.98 37.48
CA ALA A 2 -8.14 1.34 36.43
C ALA A 2 -7.01 2.28 35.93
N PHE A 3 -5.91 1.73 35.37
CA PHE A 3 -4.81 2.55 34.84
C PHE A 3 -5.29 3.54 33.78
N GLY A 4 -6.35 3.19 33.00
CA GLY A 4 -7.00 4.08 32.05
C GLY A 4 -7.57 5.34 32.68
N ASP A 5 -8.19 5.21 33.83
CA ASP A 5 -8.78 6.33 34.59
C ASP A 5 -7.69 7.29 35.11
N LEU A 6 -6.54 6.73 35.51
CA LEU A 6 -5.35 7.50 35.91
C LEU A 6 -4.79 8.32 34.74
N LEU A 7 -4.75 7.75 33.54
CA LEU A 7 -4.36 8.48 32.32
C LEU A 7 -5.36 9.61 31.99
N GLU A 8 -6.64 9.42 32.27
CA GLU A 8 -7.65 10.47 32.09
C GLU A 8 -7.45 11.65 33.06
N GLN A 9 -7.05 11.39 34.29
CA GLN A 9 -6.70 12.44 35.26
C GLN A 9 -5.48 13.27 34.80
N VAL A 10 -4.47 12.61 34.26
CA VAL A 10 -3.25 13.26 33.72
C VAL A 10 -3.52 14.05 32.43
N GLY A 11 -4.66 13.81 31.79
CA GLY A 11 -5.09 14.47 30.55
C GLY A 11 -5.06 13.57 29.33
N SER A 12 -6.15 12.86 29.08
CA SER A 12 -6.29 11.82 28.07
C SER A 12 -6.05 12.24 26.62
N THR A 13 -6.36 13.50 26.30
CA THR A 13 -6.22 14.14 24.97
C THR A 13 -5.49 15.47 25.09
N GLY A 14 -4.54 15.55 26.02
CA GLY A 14 -3.76 16.76 26.26
C GLY A 14 -2.72 17.04 25.17
N ARG A 15 -2.05 18.16 25.32
CA ARG A 15 -1.00 18.61 24.38
C ARG A 15 0.13 17.59 24.23
N PHE A 16 0.46 16.89 25.33
CA PHE A 16 1.47 15.84 25.31
C PHE A 16 1.07 14.68 24.39
N GLN A 17 -0.15 14.15 24.54
CA GLN A 17 -0.63 13.01 23.75
C GLN A 17 -0.69 13.34 22.26
N ILE A 18 -1.18 14.53 21.91
CA ILE A 18 -1.23 14.98 20.51
C ILE A 18 0.18 15.05 19.93
N LEU A 19 1.12 15.72 20.61
CA LEU A 19 2.50 15.85 20.15
C LEU A 19 3.20 14.48 20.08
N HIS A 20 3.00 13.63 21.10
CA HIS A 20 3.57 12.29 21.17
C HIS A 20 3.14 11.41 20.01
N VAL A 21 1.82 11.36 19.71
CA VAL A 21 1.26 10.62 18.59
C VAL A 21 1.76 11.18 17.25
N THR A 22 1.74 12.50 17.07
CA THR A 22 2.20 13.13 15.83
C THR A 22 3.65 12.79 15.54
N LEU A 23 4.54 12.93 16.54
CA LEU A 23 5.95 12.60 16.37
C LEU A 23 6.20 11.11 16.12
N LEU A 24 5.40 10.21 16.72
CA LEU A 24 5.48 8.77 16.48
C LEU A 24 4.89 8.36 15.11
N CYS A 25 3.95 9.12 14.57
CA CYS A 25 3.40 8.88 13.23
C CYS A 25 4.37 9.27 12.10
N MET A 26 5.34 10.17 12.34
CA MET A 26 6.32 10.58 11.32
C MET A 26 7.21 9.43 10.83
N PRO A 27 7.84 8.60 11.67
CA PRO A 27 8.57 7.42 11.21
C PRO A 27 7.67 6.43 10.45
N VAL A 28 6.37 6.31 10.81
CA VAL A 28 5.42 5.41 10.14
C VAL A 28 5.20 5.79 8.67
N LEU A 29 5.24 7.08 8.33
CA LEU A 29 5.20 7.53 6.93
C LEU A 29 6.32 6.88 6.11
N LEU A 30 7.56 6.94 6.59
CA LEU A 30 8.71 6.42 5.88
C LEU A 30 8.85 4.89 5.96
N MET A 31 8.22 4.24 6.95
CA MET A 31 8.07 2.79 6.97
C MET A 31 7.34 2.28 5.72
N ALA A 32 6.26 2.96 5.32
CA ALA A 32 5.53 2.64 4.10
C ALA A 32 6.42 2.78 2.86
N SER A 33 7.25 3.83 2.84
CA SER A 33 8.22 4.07 1.76
C SER A 33 9.23 2.93 1.65
N HIS A 34 9.84 2.48 2.76
CA HIS A 34 10.78 1.36 2.74
C HIS A 34 10.16 0.02 2.31
N ASN A 35 8.88 -0.24 2.67
CA ASN A 35 8.17 -1.44 2.26
C ASN A 35 7.96 -1.54 0.74
N LEU A 36 7.71 -0.41 0.08
CA LEU A 36 7.40 -0.34 -1.35
C LEU A 36 8.56 0.19 -2.20
N LEU A 37 9.68 0.53 -1.58
CA LEU A 37 10.88 1.08 -2.24
C LEU A 37 11.37 0.20 -3.39
N GLN A 38 11.25 -1.13 -3.25
CA GLN A 38 11.69 -2.11 -4.24
C GLN A 38 10.99 -1.93 -5.60
N ASN A 39 9.77 -1.38 -5.65
CA ASN A 39 9.06 -1.12 -6.89
C ASN A 39 9.81 -0.17 -7.82
N PHE A 40 10.49 0.82 -7.23
CA PHE A 40 11.28 1.82 -7.97
C PHE A 40 12.75 1.42 -8.09
N VAL A 41 13.38 1.04 -6.97
CA VAL A 41 14.80 0.67 -6.92
C VAL A 41 15.11 -0.54 -7.82
N ALA A 42 14.20 -1.50 -7.92
CA ALA A 42 14.32 -2.69 -8.76
C ALA A 42 13.36 -2.66 -9.96
N ALA A 43 12.98 -1.47 -10.45
CA ALA A 43 12.27 -1.35 -11.71
C ALA A 43 13.14 -1.89 -12.84
N VAL A 44 12.54 -2.68 -13.73
CA VAL A 44 13.24 -3.27 -14.88
C VAL A 44 13.11 -2.33 -16.07
N PRO A 45 14.17 -1.64 -16.48
CA PRO A 45 14.14 -0.81 -17.67
C PRO A 45 14.03 -1.68 -18.93
N PRO A 46 13.46 -1.16 -20.04
CA PRO A 46 13.54 -1.83 -21.33
C PRO A 46 15.01 -2.07 -21.69
N HIS A 47 15.34 -3.29 -22.09
CA HIS A 47 16.72 -3.70 -22.38
C HIS A 47 16.78 -4.67 -23.55
N TYR A 48 17.94 -4.73 -24.19
CA TYR A 48 18.28 -5.66 -25.25
C TYR A 48 19.79 -5.97 -25.21
N CYS A 49 20.21 -7.04 -25.89
CA CYS A 49 21.64 -7.38 -25.94
C CYS A 49 22.46 -6.28 -26.64
N ASN A 50 23.66 -6.05 -26.14
CA ASN A 50 24.61 -5.17 -26.81
C ASN A 50 24.91 -5.66 -28.23
N ALA A 51 25.04 -4.73 -29.20
CA ALA A 51 25.48 -5.03 -30.55
C ALA A 51 26.91 -5.59 -30.54
N HIS A 52 27.25 -6.38 -31.56
CA HIS A 52 28.63 -6.88 -31.70
C HIS A 52 29.62 -5.70 -31.78
N THR A 53 30.72 -5.82 -31.06
CA THR A 53 31.77 -4.77 -30.97
C THR A 53 32.30 -4.31 -32.32
N ASN A 54 32.29 -5.19 -33.32
CA ASN A 54 32.72 -4.88 -34.68
C ASN A 54 31.76 -3.98 -35.49
N LEU A 55 30.50 -3.85 -35.05
CA LEU A 55 29.50 -3.00 -35.69
C LEU A 55 29.47 -1.57 -35.13
N SER A 56 30.06 -1.31 -33.97
CA SER A 56 30.12 0.04 -33.39
C SER A 56 30.93 1.04 -34.21
N GLN A 57 31.67 0.60 -35.24
CA GLN A 57 32.42 1.42 -36.21
C GLN A 57 31.66 1.63 -37.54
N SER A 58 30.51 1.02 -37.74
CA SER A 58 29.69 1.22 -38.95
C SER A 58 28.87 2.51 -38.86
N GLN A 59 28.65 3.20 -39.98
CA GLN A 59 27.82 4.42 -40.09
C GLN A 59 26.31 4.14 -40.02
N LEU A 60 25.88 3.03 -39.40
CA LEU A 60 24.49 2.64 -39.25
C LEU A 60 23.81 3.42 -38.13
N SER A 61 22.52 3.71 -38.32
CA SER A 61 21.71 4.27 -37.24
C SER A 61 21.54 3.26 -36.08
N PRO A 62 21.33 3.70 -34.86
CA PRO A 62 21.08 2.80 -33.70
C PRO A 62 19.90 1.83 -33.95
N GLU A 63 18.87 2.27 -34.66
CA GLU A 63 17.69 1.45 -34.99
C GLU A 63 18.01 0.35 -36.02
N GLU A 64 18.79 0.67 -37.05
CA GLU A 64 19.26 -0.30 -38.04
C GLU A 64 20.19 -1.34 -37.40
N THR A 65 21.11 -0.89 -36.57
CA THR A 65 22.01 -1.79 -35.83
C THR A 65 21.22 -2.76 -34.97
N LEU A 66 20.17 -2.29 -34.29
CA LEU A 66 19.30 -3.11 -33.44
C LEU A 66 18.52 -4.13 -34.27
N LEU A 67 18.02 -3.73 -35.46
CA LEU A 67 17.27 -4.59 -36.37
C LEU A 67 18.08 -5.80 -36.86
N ILE A 68 19.37 -5.58 -37.18
CA ILE A 68 20.24 -6.65 -37.70
C ILE A 68 20.88 -7.51 -36.62
N THR A 69 20.94 -7.05 -35.38
CA THR A 69 21.64 -7.75 -34.29
C THR A 69 20.69 -8.47 -33.34
N VAL A 70 19.46 -7.97 -33.14
CA VAL A 70 18.51 -8.49 -32.17
C VAL A 70 17.24 -8.93 -32.86
N PRO A 71 16.77 -10.19 -32.66
CA PRO A 71 15.50 -10.66 -33.21
C PRO A 71 14.34 -9.86 -32.64
N GLN A 72 13.31 -9.64 -33.47
CA GLN A 72 12.08 -8.99 -33.03
C GLN A 72 11.07 -10.03 -32.55
N ASP A 73 10.28 -9.66 -31.54
CA ASP A 73 9.14 -10.45 -31.05
C ASP A 73 7.96 -10.31 -32.03
N GLN A 74 6.90 -11.12 -31.84
CA GLN A 74 5.68 -11.11 -32.70
C GLN A 74 5.00 -9.73 -32.77
N ILE A 75 5.33 -8.81 -31.86
CA ILE A 75 4.79 -7.44 -31.77
C ILE A 75 5.78 -6.40 -32.36
N GLY A 76 6.90 -6.84 -32.95
CA GLY A 76 7.91 -5.95 -33.52
C GLY A 76 8.83 -5.28 -32.48
N LYS A 77 8.87 -5.78 -31.22
CA LYS A 77 9.80 -5.30 -30.18
C LYS A 77 11.05 -6.15 -30.15
N PRO A 78 12.24 -5.56 -29.88
CA PRO A 78 13.47 -6.32 -29.76
C PRO A 78 13.37 -7.33 -28.60
N GLN A 79 13.84 -8.55 -28.83
CA GLN A 79 13.95 -9.57 -27.79
C GLN A 79 14.96 -9.16 -26.73
N ARG A 80 14.66 -9.56 -25.47
CA ARG A 80 15.40 -9.06 -24.30
C ARG A 80 16.67 -9.84 -23.97
N CYS A 81 16.70 -11.13 -24.30
CA CYS A 81 17.72 -12.06 -23.81
C CYS A 81 18.44 -12.85 -24.91
N GLN A 82 18.19 -12.53 -26.16
CA GLN A 82 18.77 -13.24 -27.28
C GLN A 82 19.20 -12.25 -28.39
N ARG A 83 20.31 -12.56 -29.06
CA ARG A 83 20.78 -11.85 -30.25
C ARG A 83 21.16 -12.86 -31.32
N TYR A 84 21.28 -12.40 -32.55
CA TYR A 84 21.80 -13.20 -33.62
C TYR A 84 23.31 -13.44 -33.46
N VAL A 85 23.78 -14.67 -33.75
CA VAL A 85 25.21 -15.01 -33.76
C VAL A 85 25.95 -14.18 -34.80
N THR A 86 25.33 -13.97 -35.97
CA THR A 86 25.84 -13.15 -37.07
C THR A 86 24.84 -12.05 -37.42
N PRO A 87 25.30 -10.81 -37.70
CA PRO A 87 24.39 -9.71 -38.05
C PRO A 87 23.61 -10.04 -39.34
N GLN A 88 22.30 -9.81 -39.31
CA GLN A 88 21.37 -10.15 -40.39
C GLN A 88 21.22 -8.97 -41.38
N TRP A 89 22.23 -8.74 -42.24
CA TRP A 89 22.29 -7.61 -43.18
C TRP A 89 21.13 -7.56 -44.18
N HIS A 90 20.54 -8.71 -44.53
CA HIS A 90 19.40 -8.79 -45.44
C HIS A 90 18.13 -8.09 -44.93
N LEU A 91 18.02 -7.85 -43.59
CA LEU A 91 16.87 -7.14 -43.00
C LEU A 91 16.88 -5.64 -43.36
N LEU A 92 18.05 -5.05 -43.65
CA LEU A 92 18.14 -3.64 -44.07
C LEU A 92 17.65 -3.44 -45.50
N THR A 93 17.90 -4.41 -46.40
CA THR A 93 17.52 -4.32 -47.82
C THR A 93 16.02 -4.50 -48.05
N LYS A 94 15.30 -5.16 -47.11
CA LYS A 94 13.87 -5.41 -47.22
C LYS A 94 13.00 -4.18 -46.91
N ASN A 95 13.51 -3.19 -46.21
CA ASN A 95 12.79 -1.95 -45.90
C ASN A 95 12.93 -0.86 -46.98
N GLY A 96 13.71 -1.10 -48.01
CA GLY A 96 14.00 -0.10 -49.09
C GLY A 96 13.27 -0.28 -50.41
N SER A 97 12.54 -1.37 -50.66
CA SER A 97 11.79 -1.55 -51.91
C SER A 97 10.43 -2.16 -51.70
N SER A 98 9.41 -1.31 -51.74
CA SER A 98 8.05 -1.72 -52.07
C SER A 98 8.02 -2.01 -53.59
N GLY A 99 8.43 -3.20 -53.97
CA GLY A 99 8.39 -3.71 -55.35
C GLY A 99 7.75 -5.09 -55.33
N SER A 100 6.54 -5.15 -55.90
CA SER A 100 5.80 -6.35 -56.20
C SER A 100 6.64 -7.39 -56.94
N GLY A 101 6.87 -8.54 -56.35
CA GLY A 101 7.46 -9.69 -56.97
C GLY A 101 7.22 -10.92 -56.12
N GLU A 102 6.17 -11.68 -56.44
CA GLU A 102 5.98 -13.05 -55.96
C GLU A 102 7.17 -13.92 -56.45
N ASP A 103 8.08 -14.24 -55.55
CA ASP A 103 8.91 -15.42 -55.68
C ASP A 103 8.68 -16.33 -54.45
N LYS A 104 7.73 -17.23 -54.62
CA LYS A 104 7.63 -18.48 -53.88
C LYS A 104 8.71 -19.39 -54.41
N ASP A 105 9.84 -19.49 -53.72
CA ASP A 105 10.72 -20.66 -53.63
C ASP A 105 12.13 -20.23 -53.23
N THR A 106 12.33 -20.03 -51.96
CA THR A 106 13.60 -20.30 -51.27
C THR A 106 13.33 -20.34 -49.76
N LYS A 107 12.66 -21.39 -49.32
CA LYS A 107 12.74 -21.85 -47.92
C LYS A 107 14.03 -22.65 -47.78
N GLU A 108 15.17 -22.10 -48.01
CA GLU A 108 16.39 -22.53 -47.36
C GLU A 108 16.38 -21.86 -45.99
N GLY A 109 16.01 -22.66 -44.95
CA GLY A 109 16.16 -22.28 -43.56
C GLY A 109 17.66 -22.05 -43.30
N LEU A 110 18.12 -20.80 -43.46
CA LEU A 110 19.27 -20.35 -42.72
C LEU A 110 18.91 -20.56 -41.23
N ASP A 111 19.55 -21.55 -40.64
CA ASP A 111 19.51 -21.73 -39.18
C ASP A 111 20.19 -20.52 -38.59
N VAL A 112 19.39 -19.46 -38.30
CA VAL A 112 19.87 -18.20 -37.78
C VAL A 112 20.17 -18.48 -36.31
N GLY A 113 21.43 -18.88 -36.05
CA GLY A 113 21.88 -19.19 -34.72
C GLY A 113 21.56 -18.01 -33.77
N LEU A 114 20.85 -18.30 -32.70
CA LEU A 114 20.60 -17.36 -31.60
C LEU A 114 21.58 -17.66 -30.46
N GLN A 115 22.13 -16.60 -29.88
CA GLN A 115 22.99 -16.70 -28.68
C GLN A 115 22.51 -15.76 -27.57
N GLY A 116 22.98 -16.01 -26.35
CA GLY A 116 22.76 -15.12 -25.20
C GLY A 116 23.48 -13.78 -25.35
N CYS A 117 23.25 -12.87 -24.42
CA CYS A 117 23.85 -11.54 -24.37
C CYS A 117 25.23 -11.57 -23.66
N ASP A 118 26.25 -12.26 -24.24
CA ASP A 118 27.57 -12.43 -23.60
C ASP A 118 28.30 -11.10 -23.41
N ASP A 119 28.09 -10.13 -24.31
CA ASP A 119 28.68 -8.79 -24.24
C ASP A 119 27.89 -7.79 -23.38
N GLY A 120 26.91 -8.29 -22.63
CA GLY A 120 26.07 -7.48 -21.72
C GLY A 120 24.82 -6.90 -22.40
N TRP A 121 24.16 -5.96 -21.70
CA TRP A 121 22.87 -5.39 -22.09
C TRP A 121 22.94 -3.88 -22.23
N SER A 122 22.19 -3.34 -23.17
CA SER A 122 21.90 -1.92 -23.30
C SER A 122 20.53 -1.63 -22.67
N TYR A 123 20.46 -0.62 -21.81
CA TYR A 123 19.26 -0.23 -21.07
C TYR A 123 18.70 1.10 -21.56
N ASN A 124 17.39 1.16 -21.75
CA ASN A 124 16.70 2.43 -22.00
C ASN A 124 16.36 3.10 -20.66
N MET A 125 17.07 4.20 -20.35
CA MET A 125 16.98 4.93 -19.08
C MET A 125 16.07 6.15 -19.14
N THR A 126 15.02 6.13 -19.95
CA THR A 126 14.08 7.27 -20.08
C THR A 126 13.26 7.53 -18.82
N ASP A 127 12.82 6.47 -18.13
CA ASP A 127 11.96 6.58 -16.95
C ASP A 127 12.74 6.67 -15.64
N MET A 128 13.85 5.94 -15.53
CA MET A 128 14.73 5.89 -14.34
C MET A 128 16.17 6.11 -14.79
N SER A 129 16.93 6.93 -14.05
CA SER A 129 18.33 7.19 -14.40
C SER A 129 19.27 6.03 -14.03
N SER A 130 18.96 5.29 -12.96
CA SER A 130 19.62 4.03 -12.61
C SER A 130 18.73 3.16 -11.72
N THR A 131 18.94 1.84 -11.77
CA THR A 131 18.27 0.85 -10.90
C THR A 131 19.28 -0.22 -10.52
N ILE A 132 18.97 -1.02 -9.47
CA ILE A 132 19.80 -2.17 -9.10
C ILE A 132 19.86 -3.21 -10.23
N ILE A 133 18.84 -3.22 -11.11
CA ILE A 133 18.78 -4.12 -12.26
C ILE A 133 19.81 -3.73 -13.30
N SER A 134 19.94 -2.44 -13.60
CA SER A 134 20.93 -1.94 -14.55
C SER A 134 22.37 -1.96 -13.99
N ASP A 135 22.55 -1.65 -12.70
CA ASP A 135 23.87 -1.58 -12.08
C ASP A 135 24.55 -2.96 -11.95
N TRP A 136 23.74 -4.02 -11.72
CA TRP A 136 24.26 -5.38 -11.53
C TRP A 136 23.80 -6.37 -12.61
N ASN A 137 23.24 -5.92 -13.72
CA ASN A 137 22.75 -6.73 -14.84
C ASN A 137 21.82 -7.89 -14.40
N LEU A 138 20.86 -7.59 -13.50
CA LEU A 138 19.94 -8.58 -12.95
C LEU A 138 18.76 -8.85 -13.92
N VAL A 139 19.10 -9.23 -15.15
CA VAL A 139 18.14 -9.55 -16.22
C VAL A 139 18.37 -10.97 -16.73
N CYS A 140 17.50 -11.47 -17.56
CA CYS A 140 17.57 -12.79 -18.20
C CYS A 140 17.78 -13.92 -17.17
N ASP A 141 18.91 -14.54 -17.09
CA ASP A 141 19.19 -15.65 -16.17
C ASP A 141 19.23 -15.21 -14.69
N LEU A 142 19.62 -13.95 -14.45
CA LEU A 142 19.72 -13.38 -13.09
C LEU A 142 18.45 -12.64 -12.63
N ARG A 143 17.37 -12.66 -13.42
CA ARG A 143 16.12 -11.93 -13.11
C ARG A 143 15.47 -12.33 -11.79
N SER A 144 15.69 -13.55 -11.31
CA SER A 144 15.20 -14.05 -10.02
C SER A 144 15.76 -13.28 -8.82
N PHE A 145 16.95 -12.67 -8.94
CA PHE A 145 17.58 -11.89 -7.88
C PHE A 145 16.77 -10.64 -7.51
N LYS A 146 16.00 -10.07 -8.45
CA LYS A 146 15.05 -8.99 -8.16
C LYS A 146 14.10 -9.38 -7.03
N GLN A 147 13.48 -10.55 -7.12
CA GLN A 147 12.52 -11.04 -6.13
C GLN A 147 13.21 -11.48 -4.84
N MET A 148 14.42 -12.02 -4.94
CA MET A 148 15.23 -12.43 -3.80
C MET A 148 15.53 -11.23 -2.88
N GLY A 149 15.89 -10.06 -3.42
CA GLY A 149 16.14 -8.85 -2.62
C GLY A 149 14.94 -8.46 -1.75
N GLN A 150 13.72 -8.56 -2.27
CA GLN A 150 12.51 -8.27 -1.51
C GLN A 150 12.18 -9.38 -0.49
N THR A 151 12.40 -10.63 -0.85
CA THR A 151 12.21 -11.78 0.08
C THR A 151 13.15 -11.67 1.28
N VAL A 152 14.42 -11.33 1.05
CA VAL A 152 15.43 -11.12 2.10
C VAL A 152 15.02 -9.98 3.04
N TYR A 153 14.53 -8.86 2.49
CA TYR A 153 14.00 -7.75 3.27
C TYR A 153 12.81 -8.18 4.15
N MET A 154 11.84 -8.91 3.60
CA MET A 154 10.68 -9.41 4.36
C MET A 154 11.09 -10.49 5.38
N GLY A 155 12.12 -11.29 5.09
CA GLY A 155 12.77 -12.18 6.05
C GLY A 155 13.34 -11.41 7.24
N GLY A 156 13.99 -10.27 6.98
CA GLY A 156 14.44 -9.34 8.03
C GLY A 156 13.28 -8.83 8.89
N VAL A 157 12.14 -8.47 8.28
CA VAL A 157 10.93 -8.04 9.00
C VAL A 157 10.40 -9.16 9.92
N LEU A 158 10.41 -10.40 9.45
CA LEU A 158 9.97 -11.57 10.24
C LEU A 158 10.90 -11.81 11.45
N VAL A 159 12.21 -11.88 11.22
CA VAL A 159 13.20 -12.09 12.29
C VAL A 159 13.19 -10.93 13.26
N GLY A 160 13.11 -9.70 12.75
CA GLY A 160 13.02 -8.48 13.57
C GLY A 160 11.80 -8.47 14.50
N ALA A 161 10.67 -9.02 14.07
CA ALA A 161 9.47 -9.11 14.91
C ALA A 161 9.70 -9.97 16.15
N VAL A 162 10.37 -11.11 15.97
CA VAL A 162 10.68 -12.02 17.08
C VAL A 162 11.72 -11.40 18.00
N VAL A 163 12.83 -10.91 17.44
CA VAL A 163 13.95 -10.37 18.19
C VAL A 163 13.57 -9.10 18.94
N PHE A 164 13.04 -8.09 18.23
CA PHE A 164 12.70 -6.80 18.86
C PHE A 164 11.45 -6.89 19.73
N GLY A 165 10.51 -7.84 19.46
CA GLY A 165 9.39 -8.13 20.35
C GLY A 165 9.88 -8.56 21.73
N GLY A 166 10.68 -9.61 21.80
CA GLY A 166 11.23 -10.11 23.07
C GLY A 166 12.15 -9.10 23.78
N LEU A 167 12.97 -8.38 23.03
CA LEU A 167 13.86 -7.36 23.59
C LEU A 167 13.07 -6.15 24.13
N SER A 168 11.96 -5.78 23.49
CA SER A 168 11.10 -4.68 23.90
C SER A 168 10.48 -4.91 25.28
N ASP A 169 10.07 -6.14 25.57
CA ASP A 169 9.55 -6.50 26.88
C ASP A 169 10.62 -6.48 27.97
N ARG A 170 11.87 -6.82 27.63
CA ARG A 170 12.98 -6.86 28.58
C ARG A 170 13.60 -5.49 28.84
N TYR A 171 13.86 -4.67 27.82
CA TYR A 171 14.62 -3.43 27.90
C TYR A 171 13.79 -2.16 27.82
N GLY A 172 12.52 -2.26 27.45
CA GLY A 172 11.59 -1.14 27.31
C GLY A 172 11.42 -0.68 25.87
N ARG A 173 10.30 -0.01 25.63
CA ARG A 173 9.85 0.37 24.28
C ARG A 173 10.68 1.52 23.70
N ARG A 174 11.02 2.50 24.52
CA ARG A 174 11.80 3.68 24.12
C ARG A 174 13.20 3.33 23.63
N ILE A 175 13.91 2.47 24.37
CA ILE A 175 15.28 2.08 24.02
C ILE A 175 15.27 1.33 22.69
N LEU A 176 14.33 0.41 22.51
CA LEU A 176 14.22 -0.34 21.26
C LEU A 176 13.78 0.53 20.09
N LEU A 177 12.96 1.56 20.33
CA LEU A 177 12.63 2.56 19.32
C LEU A 177 13.86 3.34 18.85
N LEU A 178 14.72 3.78 19.79
CA LEU A 178 15.99 4.45 19.50
C LEU A 178 16.88 3.54 18.63
N ILE A 179 17.12 2.30 19.09
CA ILE A 179 17.95 1.34 18.36
C ILE A 179 17.39 1.07 16.97
N SER A 180 16.05 0.90 16.84
CA SER A 180 15.41 0.64 15.56
C SER A 180 15.54 1.82 14.60
N ASN A 181 15.37 3.07 15.04
CA ASN A 181 15.59 4.26 14.21
C ASN A 181 17.05 4.36 13.73
N LEU A 182 18.00 4.14 14.62
CA LEU A 182 19.42 4.19 14.27
C LEU A 182 19.78 3.06 13.29
N LEU A 183 19.33 1.83 13.57
CA LEU A 183 19.57 0.68 12.70
C LEU A 183 18.98 0.91 11.31
N MET A 184 17.76 1.49 11.22
CA MET A 184 17.15 1.85 9.94
C MET A 184 17.96 2.88 9.18
N ALA A 185 18.39 3.95 9.86
CA ALA A 185 19.19 5.00 9.26
C ALA A 185 20.53 4.47 8.71
N VAL A 186 21.26 3.72 9.54
CA VAL A 186 22.56 3.15 9.14
C VAL A 186 22.41 2.12 8.05
N SER A 187 21.52 1.13 8.23
CA SER A 187 21.31 0.08 7.22
C SER A 187 20.84 0.67 5.89
N GLY A 188 19.91 1.65 5.91
CA GLY A 188 19.41 2.30 4.69
C GLY A 188 20.49 3.11 3.97
N THR A 189 21.36 3.80 4.72
CA THR A 189 22.53 4.49 4.14
C THR A 189 23.51 3.49 3.52
N CYS A 190 23.79 2.38 4.21
CA CYS A 190 24.64 1.32 3.69
C CYS A 190 24.05 0.63 2.45
N VAL A 191 22.71 0.49 2.37
CA VAL A 191 22.05 0.00 1.14
C VAL A 191 22.39 0.91 -0.04
N ALA A 192 22.26 2.23 0.10
CA ALA A 192 22.55 3.18 -0.97
C ALA A 192 24.01 3.19 -1.41
N LEU A 193 24.92 2.91 -0.47
CA LEU A 193 26.39 2.86 -0.71
C LEU A 193 26.87 1.47 -1.15
N SER A 194 26.00 0.47 -1.27
CA SER A 194 26.41 -0.89 -1.63
C SER A 194 26.94 -0.98 -3.06
N ASN A 195 28.08 -1.67 -3.21
CA ASN A 195 28.75 -1.89 -4.50
C ASN A 195 28.49 -3.29 -5.08
N SER A 196 27.82 -4.18 -4.32
CA SER A 196 27.47 -5.53 -4.77
C SER A 196 26.07 -5.89 -4.34
N PHE A 197 25.42 -6.76 -5.09
CA PHE A 197 24.08 -7.25 -4.77
C PHE A 197 24.02 -7.99 -3.43
N THR A 198 25.06 -8.75 -3.08
CA THR A 198 25.13 -9.46 -1.80
C THR A 198 25.13 -8.48 -0.62
N LEU A 199 25.95 -7.42 -0.69
CA LEU A 199 26.01 -6.39 0.34
C LEU A 199 24.67 -5.63 0.45
N TYR A 200 24.06 -5.32 -0.69
CA TYR A 200 22.70 -4.77 -0.75
C TYR A 200 21.70 -5.66 0.01
N CYS A 201 21.69 -6.97 -0.22
CA CYS A 201 20.79 -7.90 0.46
C CYS A 201 21.01 -7.94 1.98
N VAL A 202 22.27 -7.94 2.44
CA VAL A 202 22.63 -7.93 3.87
C VAL A 202 22.07 -6.68 4.56
N PHE A 203 22.30 -5.51 3.98
CA PHE A 203 21.78 -4.27 4.56
C PHE A 203 20.25 -4.12 4.40
N ARG A 204 19.65 -4.64 3.33
CA ARG A 204 18.19 -4.71 3.19
C ARG A 204 17.55 -5.60 4.25
N PHE A 205 18.17 -6.72 4.61
CA PHE A 205 17.74 -7.54 5.75
C PHE A 205 17.80 -6.73 7.06
N GLY A 206 18.86 -5.96 7.29
CA GLY A 206 18.97 -5.04 8.43
C GLY A 206 17.87 -3.98 8.46
N CYS A 207 17.53 -3.38 7.30
CA CYS A 207 16.40 -2.47 7.18
C CYS A 207 15.08 -3.15 7.54
N GLY A 208 14.87 -4.39 7.10
CA GLY A 208 13.67 -5.19 7.44
C GLY A 208 13.56 -5.42 8.95
N MET A 209 14.65 -5.83 9.60
CA MET A 209 14.70 -6.00 11.06
C MET A 209 14.34 -4.70 11.79
N ALA A 210 14.99 -3.60 11.40
CA ALA A 210 14.79 -2.28 11.99
C ALA A 210 13.33 -1.81 11.84
N LEU A 211 12.73 -2.01 10.67
CA LEU A 211 11.35 -1.64 10.39
C LEU A 211 10.37 -2.37 11.30
N SER A 212 10.59 -3.65 11.55
CA SER A 212 9.74 -4.43 12.44
C SER A 212 9.84 -3.93 13.89
N GLY A 213 11.06 -3.67 14.38
CA GLY A 213 11.28 -3.09 15.70
C GLY A 213 10.64 -1.72 15.86
N LEU A 214 10.78 -0.87 14.84
CA LEU A 214 10.16 0.45 14.78
C LEU A 214 8.64 0.37 14.85
N GLY A 215 8.01 -0.45 14.03
CA GLY A 215 6.55 -0.62 14.00
C GLY A 215 5.98 -1.12 15.32
N LEU A 216 6.60 -2.16 15.92
CA LEU A 216 6.18 -2.72 17.19
C LEU A 216 6.27 -1.70 18.33
N ASN A 217 7.43 -1.05 18.49
CA ASN A 217 7.65 -0.13 19.60
C ASN A 217 6.87 1.17 19.46
N THR A 218 6.70 1.69 18.22
CA THR A 218 5.84 2.85 17.94
C THR A 218 4.41 2.57 18.33
N PHE A 219 3.86 1.43 17.88
CA PHE A 219 2.47 1.06 18.20
C PHE A 219 2.28 0.88 19.71
N SER A 220 3.19 0.17 20.39
CA SER A 220 3.12 -0.05 21.83
C SER A 220 3.17 1.27 22.60
N LEU A 221 4.09 2.19 22.29
CA LEU A 221 4.18 3.49 22.94
C LEU A 221 2.91 4.33 22.72
N ILE A 222 2.34 4.33 21.52
CA ILE A 222 1.09 5.03 21.26
C ILE A 222 -0.04 4.47 22.15
N VAL A 223 -0.24 3.15 22.14
CA VAL A 223 -1.34 2.50 22.86
C VAL A 223 -1.21 2.62 24.38
N GLU A 224 0.02 2.60 24.91
CA GLU A 224 0.29 2.66 26.34
C GLU A 224 0.15 4.07 26.94
N TRP A 225 0.29 5.14 26.13
CA TRP A 225 0.10 6.54 26.54
C TRP A 225 -1.29 7.11 26.25
N ILE A 226 -2.16 6.33 25.61
CA ILE A 226 -3.51 6.78 25.22
C ILE A 226 -4.57 5.95 25.92
N PRO A 227 -5.61 6.57 26.52
CA PRO A 227 -6.71 5.87 27.13
C PRO A 227 -7.54 5.11 26.09
N THR A 228 -8.21 4.06 26.53
CA THR A 228 -8.95 3.11 25.69
C THR A 228 -9.98 3.81 24.79
N ARG A 229 -10.62 4.88 25.30
CA ARG A 229 -11.68 5.62 24.59
C ARG A 229 -11.25 6.20 23.25
N VAL A 230 -10.02 6.72 23.14
CA VAL A 230 -9.51 7.36 21.88
C VAL A 230 -8.54 6.48 21.09
N ARG A 231 -8.26 5.27 21.59
CA ARG A 231 -7.30 4.35 21.00
C ARG A 231 -7.64 3.97 19.56
N THR A 232 -8.93 3.75 19.25
CA THR A 232 -9.40 3.42 17.90
C THR A 232 -9.13 4.56 16.92
N VAL A 233 -9.42 5.80 17.31
CA VAL A 233 -9.18 6.99 16.48
C VAL A 233 -7.70 7.14 16.15
N VAL A 234 -6.84 7.00 17.16
CA VAL A 234 -5.40 7.13 16.99
C VAL A 234 -4.81 5.99 16.16
N GLY A 235 -5.30 4.77 16.34
CA GLY A 235 -4.94 3.63 15.48
C GLY A 235 -5.29 3.89 14.01
N THR A 236 -6.45 4.48 13.76
CA THR A 236 -6.87 4.88 12.40
C THR A 236 -5.95 5.97 11.83
N ILE A 237 -5.60 7.00 12.61
CA ILE A 237 -4.67 8.06 12.19
C ILE A 237 -3.30 7.46 11.84
N THR A 238 -2.78 6.55 12.65
CA THR A 238 -1.52 5.83 12.37
C THR A 238 -1.62 5.04 11.06
N GLY A 239 -2.75 4.38 10.81
CA GLY A 239 -3.03 3.68 9.56
C GLY A 239 -3.07 4.62 8.34
N TYR A 240 -3.62 5.82 8.48
CA TYR A 240 -3.58 6.84 7.41
C TYR A 240 -2.17 7.41 7.20
N SER A 241 -1.36 7.57 8.26
CA SER A 241 0.04 7.96 8.13
C SER A 241 0.80 7.01 7.20
N TYR A 242 0.60 5.70 7.36
CA TYR A 242 1.17 4.69 6.45
C TYR A 242 0.72 4.90 5.00
N THR A 243 -0.57 5.19 4.76
CA THR A 243 -1.10 5.46 3.40
C THR A 243 -0.51 6.73 2.79
N VAL A 244 -0.40 7.80 3.57
CA VAL A 244 0.26 9.05 3.11
C VAL A 244 1.72 8.79 2.75
N GLY A 245 2.42 7.95 3.52
CA GLY A 245 3.79 7.53 3.21
C GLY A 245 3.95 6.84 1.85
N GLN A 246 2.96 6.04 1.42
CA GLN A 246 2.96 5.45 0.08
C GLN A 246 2.86 6.52 -1.03
N LEU A 247 2.06 7.57 -0.80
CA LEU A 247 1.93 8.68 -1.75
C LEU A 247 3.21 9.53 -1.80
N ILE A 248 3.81 9.80 -0.64
CA ILE A 248 5.09 10.54 -0.55
C ILE A 248 6.19 9.79 -1.31
N LEU A 249 6.26 8.47 -1.19
CA LEU A 249 7.24 7.67 -1.94
C LEU A 249 7.12 7.88 -3.45
N ALA A 250 5.89 7.89 -4.00
CA ALA A 250 5.69 8.11 -5.43
C ALA A 250 6.20 9.49 -5.87
N VAL A 251 5.93 10.53 -5.06
CA VAL A 251 6.39 11.89 -5.33
C VAL A 251 7.93 11.98 -5.26
N VAL A 252 8.53 11.42 -4.21
CA VAL A 252 10.01 11.44 -4.05
C VAL A 252 10.68 10.66 -5.18
N ALA A 253 10.14 9.50 -5.58
CA ALA A 253 10.66 8.69 -6.66
C ALA A 253 10.56 9.40 -8.03
N TYR A 254 9.52 10.20 -8.26
CA TYR A 254 9.36 10.99 -9.48
C TYR A 254 10.48 12.03 -9.65
N PHE A 255 10.91 12.67 -8.55
CA PHE A 255 12.00 13.66 -8.56
C PHE A 255 13.39 13.00 -8.50
N LEU A 256 13.54 11.91 -7.74
CA LEU A 256 14.80 11.21 -7.54
C LEU A 256 14.77 9.87 -8.30
N ARG A 257 15.14 9.93 -9.58
CA ARG A 257 15.09 8.78 -10.49
C ARG A 257 16.29 7.83 -10.38
N ASP A 258 17.28 8.17 -9.57
CA ASP A 258 18.42 7.32 -9.23
C ASP A 258 18.12 6.53 -7.94
N TRP A 259 18.32 5.21 -7.98
CA TRP A 259 17.96 4.33 -6.86
C TRP A 259 18.77 4.62 -5.59
N ARG A 260 20.02 5.08 -5.70
CA ARG A 260 20.88 5.39 -4.56
C ARG A 260 20.39 6.64 -3.84
N TRP A 261 20.13 7.71 -4.58
CA TRP A 261 19.58 8.96 -4.05
C TRP A 261 18.19 8.78 -3.49
N LEU A 262 17.35 7.98 -4.15
CA LEU A 262 16.00 7.65 -3.66
C LEU A 262 16.08 6.90 -2.32
N THR A 263 16.99 5.90 -2.21
CA THR A 263 17.19 5.13 -0.99
C THR A 263 17.71 6.02 0.15
N LEU A 264 18.64 6.93 -0.15
CA LEU A 264 19.15 7.92 0.82
C LEU A 264 18.04 8.86 1.28
N ALA A 265 17.23 9.40 0.37
CA ALA A 265 16.16 10.35 0.70
C ALA A 265 15.13 9.77 1.68
N VAL A 266 14.80 8.48 1.57
CA VAL A 266 13.88 7.82 2.51
C VAL A 266 14.54 7.32 3.78
N SER A 267 15.88 7.20 3.81
CA SER A 267 16.63 6.66 4.95
C SER A 267 17.22 7.74 5.86
N LEU A 268 17.71 8.84 5.31
CA LEU A 268 18.34 9.93 6.08
C LEU A 268 17.44 10.54 7.17
N PRO A 269 16.13 10.73 6.96
CA PRO A 269 15.26 11.28 8.01
C PRO A 269 15.21 10.45 9.29
N PHE A 270 15.56 9.14 9.23
CA PHE A 270 15.60 8.30 10.43
C PHE A 270 16.71 8.70 11.42
N TYR A 271 17.78 9.40 10.97
CA TYR A 271 18.74 10.01 11.89
C TYR A 271 18.08 11.12 12.73
N VAL A 272 17.23 11.92 12.10
CA VAL A 272 16.46 12.96 12.80
C VAL A 272 15.45 12.31 13.77
N PHE A 273 14.77 11.26 13.34
CA PHE A 273 13.84 10.53 14.23
C PHE A 273 14.58 9.84 15.38
N PHE A 274 15.79 9.36 15.17
CA PHE A 274 16.65 8.87 16.24
C PHE A 274 16.89 9.97 17.30
N LEU A 275 17.24 11.19 16.88
CA LEU A 275 17.45 12.32 17.80
C LEU A 275 16.15 12.72 18.50
N ILE A 276 15.03 12.81 17.79
CA ILE A 276 13.71 13.10 18.37
C ILE A 276 13.30 12.04 19.39
N SER A 277 13.66 10.77 19.16
CA SER A 277 13.29 9.66 20.04
C SER A 277 13.88 9.77 21.45
N TRP A 278 14.89 10.60 21.67
CA TRP A 278 15.39 10.93 23.01
C TRP A 278 14.39 11.72 23.85
N TRP A 279 13.49 12.44 23.22
CA TRP A 279 12.43 13.19 23.89
C TRP A 279 11.31 12.30 24.44
N PHE A 280 11.06 11.13 23.85
CA PHE A 280 10.01 10.24 24.27
C PHE A 280 10.23 9.71 25.70
N HIS A 281 9.12 9.56 26.43
CA HIS A 281 9.10 8.97 27.76
C HIS A 281 8.81 7.47 27.65
N GLU A 282 9.47 6.68 28.49
CA GLU A 282 9.18 5.25 28.57
C GLU A 282 7.75 5.04 29.10
N SER A 283 7.14 3.95 28.69
CA SER A 283 5.80 3.55 29.14
C SER A 283 5.71 3.42 30.65
N SER A 284 4.75 4.12 31.26
CA SER A 284 4.52 4.01 32.70
C SER A 284 4.01 2.63 33.10
N ARG A 285 3.23 1.94 32.23
CA ARG A 285 2.82 0.54 32.43
C ARG A 285 4.03 -0.39 32.52
N TRP A 286 4.92 -0.31 31.51
CA TRP A 286 6.12 -1.14 31.49
C TRP A 286 7.03 -0.87 32.68
N LEU A 287 7.19 0.38 33.08
CA LEU A 287 8.01 0.75 34.24
C LEU A 287 7.50 0.12 35.55
N VAL A 288 6.19 0.11 35.78
CA VAL A 288 5.60 -0.54 36.96
C VAL A 288 5.81 -2.06 36.90
N MET A 289 5.56 -2.68 35.74
CA MET A 289 5.77 -4.13 35.56
C MET A 289 7.25 -4.53 35.68
N SER A 290 8.17 -3.61 35.36
CA SER A 290 9.62 -3.79 35.49
C SER A 290 10.16 -3.38 36.87
N ASN A 291 9.29 -3.25 37.87
CA ASN A 291 9.64 -2.92 39.27
C ASN A 291 10.32 -1.54 39.43
N LYS A 292 9.94 -0.55 38.61
CA LYS A 292 10.46 0.84 38.63
C LYS A 292 9.33 1.87 38.80
N PRO A 293 8.48 1.78 39.83
CA PRO A 293 7.30 2.64 39.99
C PRO A 293 7.65 4.12 40.19
N GLU A 294 8.79 4.43 40.82
CA GLU A 294 9.23 5.83 41.03
C GLU A 294 9.46 6.56 39.69
N GLN A 295 10.05 5.87 38.70
CA GLN A 295 10.26 6.44 37.38
C GLN A 295 8.93 6.61 36.62
N ALA A 296 7.97 5.69 36.82
CA ALA A 296 6.64 5.78 36.24
C ALA A 296 5.90 7.03 36.75
N ILE A 297 5.94 7.29 38.05
CA ILE A 297 5.33 8.49 38.67
C ILE A 297 6.02 9.76 38.15
N LYS A 298 7.35 9.77 38.10
CA LYS A 298 8.08 10.92 37.58
C LYS A 298 7.66 11.25 36.15
N ASN A 299 7.45 10.25 35.31
CA ASN A 299 6.96 10.43 33.94
C ASN A 299 5.50 10.93 33.93
N LEU A 300 4.60 10.35 34.74
CA LEU A 300 3.21 10.79 34.82
C LEU A 300 3.08 12.23 35.30
N LYS A 301 3.82 12.64 36.36
CA LYS A 301 3.85 14.02 36.85
C LYS A 301 4.38 14.99 35.77
N ARG A 302 5.39 14.60 34.99
CA ARG A 302 5.91 15.39 33.88
C ARG A 302 4.84 15.60 32.78
N VAL A 303 4.14 14.52 32.44
CA VAL A 303 3.06 14.58 31.44
C VAL A 303 1.89 15.43 31.94
N ALA A 304 1.48 15.28 33.23
CA ALA A 304 0.46 16.11 33.85
C ALA A 304 0.82 17.60 33.80
N ASN A 305 2.07 17.94 34.14
CA ASN A 305 2.56 19.32 34.07
C ASN A 305 2.55 19.86 32.64
N PHE A 306 2.96 19.07 31.64
CA PHE A 306 2.93 19.45 30.23
C PHE A 306 1.50 19.70 29.72
N ASN A 307 0.53 18.92 30.24
CA ASN A 307 -0.88 19.06 29.93
C ASN A 307 -1.58 20.17 30.73
N GLY A 308 -0.87 20.89 31.62
CA GLY A 308 -1.45 21.93 32.48
C GLY A 308 -2.28 21.42 33.64
N ARG A 309 -2.15 20.13 33.99
CA ARG A 309 -2.86 19.46 35.13
C ARG A 309 -1.91 19.13 36.27
N ARG A 310 -1.08 20.07 36.66
CA ARG A 310 -0.05 19.86 37.69
C ARG A 310 -0.61 19.38 39.00
N GLU A 311 -1.71 19.99 39.47
CA GLU A 311 -2.33 19.65 40.75
C GLU A 311 -2.83 18.20 40.79
N GLU A 312 -3.43 17.71 39.71
CA GLU A 312 -3.85 16.31 39.61
C GLU A 312 -2.65 15.35 39.53
N GLY A 313 -1.59 15.76 38.84
CA GLY A 313 -0.35 14.99 38.77
C GLY A 313 0.34 14.83 40.13
N GLU A 314 0.32 15.86 41.01
CA GLU A 314 0.92 15.79 42.37
C GLU A 314 0.17 14.83 43.31
N LYS A 315 -1.12 14.60 43.06
CA LYS A 315 -1.95 13.65 43.84
C LYS A 315 -1.63 12.17 43.58
N ILE A 316 -0.89 11.88 42.51
CA ILE A 316 -0.56 10.50 42.12
C ILE A 316 0.53 9.96 43.03
N ASP A 317 0.18 8.93 43.82
CA ASP A 317 1.11 8.22 44.69
C ASP A 317 1.45 6.81 44.17
N ILE A 318 2.55 6.24 44.69
CA ILE A 318 3.03 4.89 44.31
C ILE A 318 1.99 3.83 44.62
N LYS A 319 1.31 3.93 45.77
CA LYS A 319 0.28 2.98 46.17
C LYS A 319 -0.91 2.99 45.20
N MET A 320 -1.41 4.17 44.85
CA MET A 320 -2.50 4.35 43.90
C MET A 320 -2.14 3.77 42.52
N LEU A 321 -0.91 3.98 42.05
CA LEU A 321 -0.43 3.44 40.80
C LEU A 321 -0.34 1.91 40.83
N GLN A 322 0.21 1.33 41.89
CA GLN A 322 0.29 -0.12 42.07
C GLN A 322 -1.10 -0.77 42.19
N GLU A 323 -2.01 -0.19 42.97
CA GLU A 323 -3.39 -0.65 43.08
C GLU A 323 -4.14 -0.63 41.74
N SER A 324 -3.95 0.44 40.94
CA SER A 324 -4.55 0.54 39.60
C SER A 324 -4.07 -0.54 38.65
N MET A 325 -2.87 -1.07 38.86
CA MET A 325 -2.26 -2.11 38.04
C MET A 325 -2.31 -3.51 38.68
N THR A 326 -2.83 -3.67 39.90
CA THR A 326 -2.84 -4.97 40.58
C THR A 326 -3.56 -6.04 39.77
N LYS A 327 -4.67 -5.71 39.11
CA LYS A 327 -5.39 -6.64 38.22
C LYS A 327 -4.54 -7.03 36.99
N GLU A 328 -3.80 -6.10 36.41
CA GLU A 328 -2.92 -6.37 35.27
C GLU A 328 -1.69 -7.19 35.70
N MET A 329 -1.14 -6.92 36.89
CA MET A 329 -0.02 -7.66 37.47
C MET A 329 -0.40 -9.11 37.82
N SER A 330 -1.59 -9.33 38.38
CA SER A 330 -2.08 -10.69 38.71
C SER A 330 -2.34 -11.52 37.42
N CYS A 331 -2.87 -10.90 36.37
CA CYS A 331 -3.03 -11.55 35.07
C CYS A 331 -1.68 -11.90 34.41
N SER A 332 -0.62 -11.10 34.64
CA SER A 332 0.70 -11.38 34.08
C SER A 332 1.46 -12.51 34.79
N GLN A 333 1.03 -12.89 36.00
CA GLN A 333 1.58 -14.06 36.72
C GLN A 333 1.10 -15.39 36.14
N GLY A 334 -0.01 -15.44 35.40
CA GLY A 334 -0.41 -16.57 34.57
C GLY A 334 0.46 -16.64 33.33
N SER A 335 1.47 -17.51 33.32
CA SER A 335 2.36 -17.71 32.16
C SER A 335 1.65 -18.47 31.04
N TYR A 336 0.79 -17.77 30.27
CA TYR A 336 0.22 -18.36 29.06
C TYR A 336 1.24 -18.31 27.91
N SER A 337 1.45 -19.46 27.28
CA SER A 337 2.33 -19.62 26.12
C SER A 337 1.55 -19.54 24.81
N VAL A 338 2.25 -19.26 23.70
CA VAL A 338 1.70 -19.39 22.35
C VAL A 338 1.15 -20.80 22.10
N LEU A 339 1.67 -21.83 22.76
CA LEU A 339 1.18 -23.21 22.66
C LEU A 339 -0.23 -23.40 23.18
N ASP A 340 -0.65 -22.59 24.17
CA ASP A 340 -2.01 -22.65 24.72
C ASP A 340 -3.09 -22.24 23.72
N LEU A 341 -2.72 -21.46 22.66
CA LEU A 341 -3.59 -21.15 21.52
C LEU A 341 -4.03 -22.40 20.75
N PHE A 342 -3.22 -23.47 20.81
CA PHE A 342 -3.46 -24.71 20.06
C PHE A 342 -3.93 -25.85 20.96
N ARG A 343 -3.96 -25.68 22.28
CA ARG A 343 -4.30 -26.72 23.25
C ARG A 343 -5.79 -27.00 23.25
N MET A 344 -6.63 -25.98 23.31
CA MET A 344 -8.08 -26.11 23.33
C MET A 344 -8.68 -26.17 21.92
N PRO A 345 -9.74 -26.98 21.67
CA PRO A 345 -10.23 -27.24 20.32
C PRO A 345 -10.84 -26.02 19.63
N THR A 346 -11.61 -25.17 20.33
CA THR A 346 -12.24 -23.97 19.75
C THR A 346 -11.17 -22.92 19.48
N MET A 347 -10.28 -22.65 20.45
CA MET A 347 -9.16 -21.73 20.30
C MET A 347 -8.24 -22.14 19.15
N ARG A 348 -7.95 -23.44 19.00
CA ARG A 348 -7.14 -23.97 17.89
C ARG A 348 -7.78 -23.71 16.55
N LYS A 349 -9.09 -24.02 16.37
CA LYS A 349 -9.83 -23.75 15.13
C LYS A 349 -9.80 -22.27 14.79
N MET A 350 -10.10 -21.42 15.77
CA MET A 350 -10.09 -19.97 15.60
C MET A 350 -8.71 -19.45 15.20
N THR A 351 -7.65 -19.89 15.88
CA THR A 351 -6.26 -19.47 15.59
C THR A 351 -5.81 -19.93 14.21
N ILE A 352 -6.17 -21.14 13.75
CA ILE A 352 -5.85 -21.62 12.40
C ILE A 352 -6.59 -20.77 11.35
N CYS A 353 -7.89 -20.52 11.52
CA CYS A 353 -8.65 -19.68 10.58
C CYS A 353 -8.08 -18.25 10.52
N LEU A 354 -7.78 -17.63 11.67
CA LEU A 354 -7.17 -16.30 11.71
C LEU A 354 -5.77 -16.30 11.08
N SER A 355 -4.97 -17.36 11.30
CA SER A 355 -3.66 -17.49 10.65
C SER A 355 -3.77 -17.53 9.13
N ALA A 356 -4.74 -18.27 8.59
CA ALA A 356 -5.01 -18.31 7.16
C ALA A 356 -5.47 -16.94 6.63
N VAL A 357 -6.34 -16.24 7.35
CA VAL A 357 -6.83 -14.89 6.99
C VAL A 357 -5.68 -13.88 6.96
N TRP A 358 -4.84 -13.83 7.99
CA TRP A 358 -3.71 -12.89 8.06
C TRP A 358 -2.64 -13.20 7.02
N PHE A 359 -2.31 -14.49 6.85
CA PHE A 359 -1.36 -14.93 5.82
C PHE A 359 -1.83 -14.50 4.44
N SER A 360 -3.07 -14.85 4.05
CA SER A 360 -3.56 -14.61 2.69
C SER A 360 -3.80 -13.12 2.41
N THR A 361 -4.26 -12.34 3.41
CA THR A 361 -4.42 -10.90 3.27
C THR A 361 -3.08 -10.23 2.96
N SER A 362 -2.04 -10.55 3.74
CA SER A 362 -0.69 -10.01 3.54
C SER A 362 -0.06 -10.52 2.24
N PHE A 363 -0.18 -11.82 1.98
CA PHE A 363 0.33 -12.48 0.79
C PHE A 363 -0.20 -11.85 -0.50
N ALA A 364 -1.52 -11.72 -0.62
CA ALA A 364 -2.14 -11.13 -1.81
C ALA A 364 -1.90 -9.61 -1.90
N TYR A 365 -1.90 -8.89 -0.77
CA TYR A 365 -1.62 -7.46 -0.75
C TYR A 365 -0.22 -7.14 -1.29
N TYR A 366 0.81 -7.83 -0.79
CA TYR A 366 2.18 -7.62 -1.26
C TYR A 366 2.40 -8.20 -2.65
N GLY A 367 1.78 -9.34 -2.99
CA GLY A 367 1.84 -9.90 -4.34
C GLY A 367 1.33 -8.94 -5.42
N LEU A 368 0.22 -8.23 -5.13
CA LEU A 368 -0.33 -7.24 -6.03
C LEU A 368 0.45 -5.92 -6.02
N ALA A 369 0.91 -5.47 -4.84
CA ALA A 369 1.60 -4.20 -4.67
C ALA A 369 3.05 -4.19 -5.19
N MET A 370 3.69 -5.36 -5.39
CA MET A 370 5.10 -5.50 -5.82
C MET A 370 5.28 -5.67 -7.33
N ASP A 371 4.21 -5.71 -8.11
CA ASP A 371 4.28 -5.96 -9.56
C ASP A 371 3.58 -4.86 -10.37
N LEU A 372 3.93 -3.61 -10.07
CA LEU A 372 3.30 -2.43 -10.68
C LEU A 372 3.55 -2.34 -12.20
N GLN A 373 4.69 -2.83 -12.68
CA GLN A 373 5.07 -2.73 -14.09
C GLN A 373 4.19 -3.58 -15.04
N LYS A 374 3.47 -4.59 -14.52
CA LYS A 374 2.57 -5.44 -15.34
C LYS A 374 1.30 -4.74 -15.82
N PHE A 375 0.96 -3.59 -15.25
CA PHE A 375 -0.30 -2.90 -15.59
C PHE A 375 -0.21 -2.02 -16.84
N GLY A 376 0.98 -1.81 -17.41
CA GLY A 376 1.17 -0.98 -18.61
C GLY A 376 0.88 0.51 -18.43
N VAL A 377 0.83 0.97 -17.17
CA VAL A 377 0.66 2.36 -16.76
C VAL A 377 1.97 2.83 -16.14
N ASP A 378 2.25 4.13 -16.20
CA ASP A 378 3.39 4.75 -15.52
C ASP A 378 3.49 4.27 -14.07
N ILE A 379 4.68 3.83 -13.64
CA ILE A 379 4.95 3.27 -12.32
C ILE A 379 4.67 4.26 -11.19
N TYR A 380 4.89 5.55 -11.43
CA TYR A 380 4.61 6.61 -10.45
C TYR A 380 3.10 6.80 -10.28
N LEU A 381 2.38 6.87 -11.40
CA LEU A 381 0.93 7.03 -11.40
C LEU A 381 0.21 5.85 -10.74
N ILE A 382 0.58 4.61 -11.08
CA ILE A 382 -0.05 3.43 -10.48
C ILE A 382 0.22 3.35 -8.98
N GLN A 383 1.42 3.76 -8.51
CA GLN A 383 1.72 3.83 -7.08
C GLN A 383 0.84 4.86 -6.36
N VAL A 384 0.60 6.04 -6.96
CA VAL A 384 -0.32 7.05 -6.42
C VAL A 384 -1.75 6.52 -6.37
N ILE A 385 -2.22 5.88 -7.43
CA ILE A 385 -3.57 5.29 -7.46
C ILE A 385 -3.73 4.21 -6.39
N PHE A 386 -2.73 3.34 -6.23
CA PHE A 386 -2.72 2.29 -5.21
C PHE A 386 -2.68 2.84 -3.78
N GLY A 387 -1.99 3.96 -3.55
CA GLY A 387 -2.04 4.67 -2.27
C GLY A 387 -3.38 5.35 -2.02
N ALA A 388 -3.91 6.05 -3.03
CA ALA A 388 -5.14 6.81 -2.90
C ALA A 388 -6.37 5.92 -2.62
N VAL A 389 -6.45 4.72 -3.23
CA VAL A 389 -7.57 3.79 -3.03
C VAL A 389 -7.63 3.23 -1.60
N ASP A 390 -6.52 3.18 -0.88
CA ASP A 390 -6.49 2.70 0.50
C ASP A 390 -7.32 3.61 1.45
N ILE A 391 -7.45 4.91 1.12
CA ILE A 391 -8.19 5.88 1.95
C ILE A 391 -9.69 5.55 1.96
N PRO A 392 -10.41 5.56 0.83
CA PRO A 392 -11.83 5.21 0.81
C PRO A 392 -12.09 3.76 1.25
N ALA A 393 -11.19 2.82 0.92
CA ALA A 393 -11.33 1.43 1.33
C ALA A 393 -11.37 1.27 2.86
N LYS A 394 -10.50 1.99 3.58
CA LYS A 394 -10.49 2.00 5.06
C LYS A 394 -11.74 2.63 5.66
N VAL A 395 -12.27 3.70 5.05
CA VAL A 395 -13.54 4.30 5.51
C VAL A 395 -14.69 3.32 5.33
N VAL A 396 -14.81 2.72 4.16
CA VAL A 396 -15.88 1.78 3.83
C VAL A 396 -15.88 0.58 4.76
N ILE A 397 -14.72 -0.03 5.00
CA ILE A 397 -14.65 -1.19 5.89
C ILE A 397 -14.99 -0.82 7.33
N THR A 398 -14.59 0.37 7.80
CA THR A 398 -14.92 0.84 9.15
C THR A 398 -16.43 1.00 9.32
N VAL A 399 -17.10 1.59 8.33
CA VAL A 399 -18.57 1.69 8.30
C VAL A 399 -19.21 0.29 8.21
N SER A 400 -18.73 -0.56 7.31
CA SER A 400 -19.23 -1.93 7.13
C SER A 400 -19.15 -2.74 8.43
N MET A 401 -18.01 -2.69 9.14
CA MET A 401 -17.84 -3.38 10.41
C MET A 401 -18.83 -2.91 11.48
N SER A 402 -19.20 -1.63 11.47
CA SER A 402 -20.12 -1.06 12.46
C SER A 402 -21.58 -1.45 12.23
N PHE A 403 -21.99 -1.64 10.97
CA PHE A 403 -23.41 -1.91 10.64
C PHE A 403 -23.70 -3.37 10.24
N ILE A 404 -22.75 -4.03 9.60
CA ILE A 404 -22.96 -5.38 9.03
C ILE A 404 -22.33 -6.45 9.92
N GLY A 405 -21.26 -6.09 10.61
CA GLY A 405 -20.50 -7.00 11.47
C GLY A 405 -19.08 -7.28 10.95
N ARG A 406 -18.23 -7.86 11.82
CA ARG A 406 -16.81 -8.10 11.51
C ARG A 406 -16.62 -9.31 10.62
N ARG A 407 -17.32 -10.42 10.93
CA ARG A 407 -17.24 -11.68 10.18
C ARG A 407 -17.64 -11.53 8.71
N PRO A 408 -18.83 -10.98 8.36
CA PRO A 408 -19.21 -10.81 6.96
C PRO A 408 -18.34 -9.79 6.24
N SER A 409 -17.90 -8.71 6.92
CA SER A 409 -17.01 -7.71 6.34
C SER A 409 -15.66 -8.30 5.95
N GLN A 410 -15.07 -9.14 6.80
CA GLN A 410 -13.79 -9.80 6.55
C GLN A 410 -13.90 -10.83 5.43
N SER A 411 -14.90 -11.73 5.53
CA SER A 411 -15.13 -12.76 4.53
C SER A 411 -15.46 -12.17 3.15
N GLY A 412 -16.39 -11.21 3.09
CA GLY A 412 -16.80 -10.55 1.86
C GLY A 412 -15.65 -9.76 1.21
N GLY A 413 -14.85 -9.06 2.00
CA GLY A 413 -13.69 -8.32 1.52
C GLY A 413 -12.64 -9.22 0.87
N LEU A 414 -12.32 -10.36 1.49
CA LEU A 414 -11.36 -11.33 0.97
C LEU A 414 -11.86 -12.06 -0.27
N ILE A 415 -13.12 -12.52 -0.27
CA ILE A 415 -13.71 -13.20 -1.43
C ILE A 415 -13.77 -12.25 -2.62
N LEU A 416 -14.20 -11.01 -2.42
CA LEU A 416 -14.25 -10.01 -3.49
C LEU A 416 -12.85 -9.69 -4.02
N ALA A 417 -11.85 -9.54 -3.15
CA ALA A 417 -10.46 -9.33 -3.56
C ALA A 417 -9.94 -10.49 -4.43
N GLY A 418 -10.17 -11.72 -4.01
CA GLY A 418 -9.76 -12.90 -4.78
C GLY A 418 -10.48 -13.01 -6.13
N ILE A 419 -11.78 -12.75 -6.17
CA ILE A 419 -12.57 -12.76 -7.42
C ILE A 419 -12.04 -11.67 -8.39
N THR A 420 -11.79 -10.45 -7.92
CA THR A 420 -11.27 -9.37 -8.79
C THR A 420 -9.89 -9.69 -9.35
N ILE A 421 -9.02 -10.35 -8.57
CA ILE A 421 -7.70 -10.80 -9.04
C ILE A 421 -7.84 -11.91 -10.09
N LEU A 422 -8.76 -12.87 -9.90
CA LEU A 422 -9.01 -13.94 -10.87
C LEU A 422 -9.64 -13.42 -12.17
N ILE A 423 -10.61 -12.49 -12.08
CA ILE A 423 -11.18 -11.84 -13.26
C ILE A 423 -10.11 -11.07 -14.03
N ASN A 424 -9.20 -10.38 -13.32
CA ASN A 424 -8.09 -9.67 -13.95
C ASN A 424 -7.19 -10.58 -14.80
N LEU A 425 -7.10 -11.86 -14.44
CA LEU A 425 -6.35 -12.86 -15.21
C LEU A 425 -7.00 -13.18 -16.55
N LEU A 426 -8.34 -13.10 -16.63
CA LEU A 426 -9.12 -13.38 -17.85
C LEU A 426 -9.16 -12.20 -18.83
N VAL A 427 -8.83 -11.00 -18.37
CA VAL A 427 -8.87 -9.79 -19.20
C VAL A 427 -7.65 -9.76 -20.15
N PRO A 428 -7.85 -9.59 -21.49
CA PRO A 428 -6.76 -9.49 -22.45
C PRO A 428 -5.76 -8.37 -22.14
N TYR A 429 -4.49 -8.57 -22.51
CA TYR A 429 -3.41 -7.60 -22.26
C TYR A 429 -3.65 -6.25 -22.93
N GLU A 430 -4.37 -6.21 -24.04
CA GLU A 430 -4.71 -5.00 -24.79
C GLU A 430 -5.60 -4.04 -23.98
N LYS A 431 -6.41 -4.56 -23.05
CA LYS A 431 -7.29 -3.76 -22.18
C LYS A 431 -6.60 -3.37 -20.86
N SER A 432 -5.47 -2.66 -20.95
CA SER A 432 -4.66 -2.27 -19.79
C SER A 432 -5.47 -1.49 -18.74
N THR A 433 -6.35 -0.57 -19.16
CA THR A 433 -7.21 0.22 -18.26
C THR A 433 -8.14 -0.68 -17.41
N ALA A 434 -8.80 -1.67 -18.03
CA ALA A 434 -9.68 -2.58 -17.31
C ALA A 434 -8.89 -3.43 -16.30
N ARG A 435 -7.70 -3.90 -16.68
CA ARG A 435 -6.80 -4.65 -15.79
C ARG A 435 -6.35 -3.82 -14.60
N THR A 436 -5.98 -2.57 -14.84
CA THR A 436 -5.60 -1.62 -13.77
C THR A 436 -6.76 -1.36 -12.83
N CYS A 437 -7.98 -1.15 -13.35
CA CYS A 437 -9.18 -0.94 -12.55
C CYS A 437 -9.48 -2.13 -11.64
N LEU A 438 -9.42 -3.36 -12.15
CA LEU A 438 -9.61 -4.57 -11.36
C LEU A 438 -8.53 -4.74 -10.28
N ALA A 439 -7.27 -4.43 -10.61
CA ALA A 439 -6.18 -4.47 -9.66
C ALA A 439 -6.35 -3.44 -8.54
N VAL A 440 -6.75 -2.21 -8.87
CA VAL A 440 -7.04 -1.15 -7.89
C VAL A 440 -8.17 -1.56 -6.96
N LEU A 441 -9.25 -2.14 -7.49
CA LEU A 441 -10.36 -2.66 -6.68
C LEU A 441 -9.91 -3.79 -5.76
N GLY A 442 -9.16 -4.78 -6.29
CA GLY A 442 -8.61 -5.89 -5.53
C GLY A 442 -7.69 -5.41 -4.40
N LYS A 443 -6.81 -4.45 -4.69
CA LYS A 443 -5.92 -3.86 -3.68
C LYS A 443 -6.71 -3.11 -2.60
N GLY A 444 -7.73 -2.34 -2.96
CA GLY A 444 -8.61 -1.66 -2.01
C GLY A 444 -9.33 -2.65 -1.08
N CYS A 445 -9.84 -3.76 -1.61
CA CYS A 445 -10.46 -4.82 -0.80
C CYS A 445 -9.45 -5.46 0.17
N LEU A 446 -8.21 -5.69 -0.26
CA LEU A 446 -7.15 -6.24 0.62
C LEU A 446 -6.74 -5.24 1.71
N ALA A 447 -6.64 -3.95 1.39
CA ALA A 447 -6.37 -2.89 2.38
C ALA A 447 -7.50 -2.78 3.41
N ALA A 448 -8.74 -2.89 2.96
CA ALA A 448 -9.93 -2.97 3.82
C ALA A 448 -9.87 -4.20 4.74
N SER A 449 -9.54 -5.37 4.18
CA SER A 449 -9.40 -6.62 4.93
C SER A 449 -8.31 -6.54 6.00
N PHE A 450 -7.17 -5.88 5.73
CA PHE A 450 -6.14 -5.64 6.75
C PHE A 450 -6.68 -4.88 7.96
N ASN A 451 -7.44 -3.81 7.69
CA ASN A 451 -8.02 -3.00 8.77
C ASN A 451 -9.02 -3.79 9.61
N CYS A 452 -9.85 -4.63 8.95
CA CYS A 452 -10.80 -5.51 9.61
C CYS A 452 -10.09 -6.59 10.45
N CYS A 453 -9.04 -7.23 9.90
CA CYS A 453 -8.26 -8.27 10.59
C CYS A 453 -7.76 -7.82 11.96
N TYR A 454 -7.21 -6.61 12.06
CA TYR A 454 -6.68 -6.09 13.33
C TYR A 454 -7.75 -5.99 14.40
N LEU A 455 -8.90 -5.38 14.07
CA LEU A 455 -10.00 -5.22 15.03
C LEU A 455 -10.61 -6.57 15.38
N TYR A 456 -10.95 -7.36 14.37
CA TYR A 456 -11.63 -8.64 14.54
C TYR A 456 -10.81 -9.64 15.34
N SER A 457 -9.51 -9.77 15.06
CA SER A 457 -8.62 -10.63 15.83
C SER A 457 -8.47 -10.15 17.27
N GLY A 458 -8.41 -8.84 17.50
CA GLY A 458 -8.34 -8.27 18.84
C GLY A 458 -9.60 -8.49 19.68
N GLU A 459 -10.77 -8.59 19.04
CA GLU A 459 -12.05 -8.90 19.68
C GLU A 459 -12.23 -10.41 19.95
N LEU A 460 -11.71 -11.27 19.06
CA LEU A 460 -11.86 -12.72 19.16
C LEU A 460 -10.97 -13.35 20.26
N TYR A 461 -9.75 -12.85 20.45
CA TYR A 461 -8.86 -13.43 21.45
C TYR A 461 -9.22 -12.97 22.87
N PRO A 462 -9.31 -13.93 23.84
CA PRO A 462 -9.52 -13.62 25.25
C PRO A 462 -8.45 -12.68 25.80
N THR A 463 -8.85 -11.82 26.74
CA THR A 463 -7.97 -10.76 27.28
C THR A 463 -6.65 -11.31 27.81
N ILE A 464 -6.66 -12.47 28.48
CA ILE A 464 -5.48 -13.11 29.09
C ILE A 464 -4.43 -13.62 28.07
N ILE A 465 -4.84 -14.03 26.85
CA ILE A 465 -3.94 -14.57 25.83
C ILE A 465 -3.91 -13.72 24.55
N ARG A 466 -4.65 -12.61 24.52
CA ARG A 466 -4.80 -11.74 23.33
C ARG A 466 -3.46 -11.30 22.73
N GLN A 467 -2.50 -10.94 23.57
CA GLN A 467 -1.19 -10.49 23.11
C GLN A 467 -0.44 -11.59 22.36
N ASN A 468 -0.47 -12.82 22.87
CA ASN A 468 0.16 -13.98 22.24
C ASN A 468 -0.53 -14.32 20.91
N GLY A 469 -1.87 -14.28 20.88
CA GLY A 469 -2.67 -14.52 19.68
C GLY A 469 -2.41 -13.49 18.59
N MET A 470 -2.43 -12.20 18.94
CA MET A 470 -2.11 -11.11 18.00
C MET A 470 -0.66 -11.18 17.49
N GLY A 471 0.28 -11.56 18.34
CA GLY A 471 1.67 -11.79 17.98
C GLY A 471 1.79 -12.92 16.95
N TRP A 472 1.13 -14.05 17.19
CA TRP A 472 1.11 -15.20 16.29
C TRP A 472 0.55 -14.86 14.92
N VAL A 473 -0.65 -14.29 14.83
CA VAL A 473 -1.27 -13.95 13.53
C VAL A 473 -0.49 -12.88 12.78
N SER A 474 0.10 -11.93 13.49
CA SER A 474 0.99 -10.92 12.90
C SER A 474 2.27 -11.54 12.32
N MET A 475 2.79 -12.62 12.93
CA MET A 475 3.88 -13.42 12.38
C MET A 475 3.45 -14.11 11.08
N MET A 476 2.25 -14.71 11.04
CA MET A 476 1.70 -15.33 9.83
C MET A 476 1.55 -14.35 8.68
N ALA A 477 1.15 -13.10 8.93
CA ALA A 477 1.13 -12.04 7.92
C ALA A 477 2.53 -11.77 7.33
N ARG A 478 3.57 -11.74 8.15
CA ARG A 478 4.96 -11.53 7.70
C ARG A 478 5.47 -12.71 6.87
N VAL A 479 5.10 -13.94 7.24
CA VAL A 479 5.37 -15.13 6.41
C VAL A 479 4.69 -14.98 5.05
N GLY A 480 3.42 -14.55 5.01
CA GLY A 480 2.72 -14.28 3.76
C GLY A 480 3.42 -13.23 2.88
N ALA A 481 3.84 -12.12 3.49
CA ALA A 481 4.59 -11.08 2.79
C ALA A 481 5.95 -11.56 2.24
N MET A 482 6.63 -12.48 2.95
CA MET A 482 7.90 -13.06 2.51
C MET A 482 7.72 -14.05 1.35
N VAL A 483 6.65 -14.84 1.36
CA VAL A 483 6.34 -15.82 0.31
C VAL A 483 5.85 -15.13 -0.98
N ALA A 484 5.20 -13.96 -0.87
CA ALA A 484 4.61 -13.27 -2.01
C ALA A 484 5.63 -13.02 -3.17
N PRO A 485 6.82 -12.43 -2.98
CA PRO A 485 7.77 -12.25 -4.08
C PRO A 485 8.25 -13.57 -4.70
N MET A 486 8.31 -14.66 -3.90
CA MET A 486 8.72 -15.98 -4.41
C MET A 486 7.71 -16.55 -5.41
N VAL A 487 6.42 -16.36 -5.16
CA VAL A 487 5.38 -16.81 -6.09
C VAL A 487 5.43 -16.05 -7.41
N LEU A 488 5.86 -14.77 -7.42
CA LEU A 488 6.07 -14.04 -8.68
C LEU A 488 7.06 -14.71 -9.63
N LEU A 489 8.07 -15.43 -9.10
CA LEU A 489 9.04 -16.18 -9.91
C LEU A 489 8.39 -17.31 -10.71
N THR A 490 7.32 -17.93 -10.20
CA THR A 490 6.62 -19.00 -10.94
C THR A 490 5.95 -18.47 -12.22
N GLY A 491 5.67 -17.16 -12.30
CA GLY A 491 5.12 -16.50 -13.47
C GLY A 491 6.06 -16.46 -14.68
N GLU A 492 7.33 -16.77 -14.48
CA GLU A 492 8.32 -16.89 -15.54
C GLU A 492 8.16 -18.19 -16.34
N TYR A 493 7.74 -19.25 -15.65
CA TYR A 493 7.47 -20.56 -16.24
C TYR A 493 6.01 -20.67 -16.71
N ILE A 494 5.08 -20.17 -15.88
CA ILE A 494 3.64 -20.24 -16.13
C ILE A 494 3.04 -18.86 -15.82
N PRO A 495 2.83 -17.99 -16.82
CA PRO A 495 2.46 -16.57 -16.63
C PRO A 495 1.17 -16.32 -15.83
N TRP A 496 0.20 -17.24 -15.89
CA TRP A 496 -1.08 -17.13 -15.19
C TRP A 496 -1.05 -17.65 -13.74
N LEU A 497 -0.03 -18.47 -13.38
CA LEU A 497 0.02 -19.17 -12.08
C LEU A 497 0.08 -18.22 -10.88
N PRO A 498 0.90 -17.15 -10.85
CA PRO A 498 0.90 -16.19 -9.73
C PRO A 498 -0.47 -15.56 -9.49
N GLY A 499 -1.17 -15.17 -10.57
CA GLY A 499 -2.51 -14.60 -10.48
C GLY A 499 -3.53 -15.57 -9.89
N LEU A 500 -3.46 -16.85 -10.27
CA LEU A 500 -4.32 -17.90 -9.71
C LEU A 500 -4.06 -18.09 -8.20
N ILE A 501 -2.80 -18.14 -7.79
CA ILE A 501 -2.43 -18.31 -6.38
C ILE A 501 -2.83 -17.09 -5.56
N TYR A 502 -2.56 -15.86 -6.04
CA TYR A 502 -2.93 -14.61 -5.33
C TYR A 502 -4.45 -14.38 -5.28
N GLY A 503 -5.22 -14.87 -6.25
CA GLY A 503 -6.68 -14.80 -6.22
C GLY A 503 -7.30 -15.92 -5.40
N GLY A 504 -6.77 -17.14 -5.50
CA GLY A 504 -7.29 -18.33 -4.81
C GLY A 504 -7.11 -18.29 -3.29
N ALA A 505 -5.94 -17.85 -2.81
CA ALA A 505 -5.65 -17.80 -1.38
C ALA A 505 -6.62 -16.89 -0.58
N PRO A 506 -6.95 -15.65 -1.01
CA PRO A 506 -7.97 -14.84 -0.35
C PRO A 506 -9.37 -15.44 -0.39
N ILE A 507 -9.77 -16.13 -1.45
CA ILE A 507 -11.08 -16.79 -1.51
C ILE A 507 -11.14 -17.90 -0.47
N LEU A 508 -10.15 -18.78 -0.42
CA LEU A 508 -10.10 -19.88 0.55
C LEU A 508 -10.10 -19.37 1.99
N SER A 509 -9.34 -18.33 2.28
CA SER A 509 -9.31 -17.74 3.62
C SER A 509 -10.55 -16.92 3.95
N GLY A 510 -11.21 -16.30 2.95
CA GLY A 510 -12.52 -15.68 3.11
C GLY A 510 -13.60 -16.68 3.46
N VAL A 511 -13.56 -17.87 2.85
CA VAL A 511 -14.42 -19.00 3.24
C VAL A 511 -14.09 -19.48 4.66
N ALA A 512 -12.81 -19.61 5.01
CA ALA A 512 -12.41 -19.96 6.37
C ALA A 512 -12.88 -18.93 7.41
N ALA A 513 -12.92 -17.65 7.07
CA ALA A 513 -13.43 -16.60 7.95
C ALA A 513 -14.94 -16.73 8.25
N ILE A 514 -15.72 -17.42 7.42
CA ILE A 514 -17.15 -17.67 7.66
C ILE A 514 -17.36 -18.56 8.90
N PHE A 515 -16.39 -19.41 9.21
CA PHE A 515 -16.46 -20.30 10.38
C PHE A 515 -16.08 -19.64 11.71
N LEU A 516 -15.61 -18.38 11.67
CA LEU A 516 -15.32 -17.60 12.87
C LEU A 516 -16.61 -17.05 13.48
N PRO A 517 -16.70 -16.87 14.81
CA PRO A 517 -17.87 -16.25 15.46
C PRO A 517 -17.98 -14.77 15.13
N GLU A 518 -19.21 -14.21 15.14
CA GLU A 518 -19.42 -12.77 14.98
C GLU A 518 -19.20 -12.06 16.32
N THR A 519 -18.52 -10.91 16.29
CA THR A 519 -18.17 -10.14 17.48
C THR A 519 -19.00 -8.86 17.66
N LEU A 520 -19.82 -8.49 16.65
CA LEU A 520 -20.66 -7.30 16.75
C LEU A 520 -21.69 -7.43 17.87
N GLY A 521 -21.61 -6.56 18.87
CA GLY A 521 -22.53 -6.56 20.00
C GLY A 521 -22.27 -7.65 21.06
N SER A 522 -21.24 -8.49 20.86
CA SER A 522 -20.83 -9.49 21.85
C SER A 522 -19.86 -8.89 22.88
N PRO A 523 -19.95 -9.27 24.17
CA PRO A 523 -18.95 -8.89 25.16
C PRO A 523 -17.59 -9.49 24.79
N LEU A 524 -16.51 -8.78 25.13
CA LEU A 524 -15.16 -9.31 24.93
C LEU A 524 -14.91 -10.49 25.87
N PRO A 525 -14.40 -11.62 25.37
CA PRO A 525 -14.04 -12.75 26.23
C PRO A 525 -12.87 -12.38 27.15
N ASP A 526 -12.96 -12.70 28.40
CA ASP A 526 -11.90 -12.47 29.39
C ASP A 526 -11.01 -13.70 29.56
N THR A 527 -11.61 -14.92 29.55
CA THR A 527 -10.92 -16.19 29.79
C THR A 527 -10.98 -17.11 28.56
N ILE A 528 -10.17 -18.19 28.56
CA ILE A 528 -10.18 -19.19 27.49
C ILE A 528 -11.48 -20.01 27.56
N GLU A 529 -11.99 -20.26 28.78
CA GLU A 529 -13.24 -20.97 29.03
C GLU A 529 -14.42 -20.23 28.40
N ASP A 530 -14.47 -18.89 28.47
CA ASP A 530 -15.54 -18.09 27.85
C ASP A 530 -15.64 -18.35 26.33
N VAL A 531 -14.51 -18.60 25.67
CA VAL A 531 -14.46 -18.91 24.24
C VAL A 531 -14.87 -20.35 23.94
N GLU A 532 -14.49 -21.32 24.81
CA GLU A 532 -14.82 -22.72 24.61
C GLU A 532 -16.30 -22.98 24.89
N ASP A 533 -16.91 -22.28 25.88
CA ASP A 533 -18.33 -22.43 26.28
C ASP A 533 -19.27 -21.65 25.34
N SER A 534 -18.77 -20.66 24.61
CA SER A 534 -19.56 -19.96 23.59
C SER A 534 -19.84 -20.90 22.41
N GLN A 535 -20.98 -21.61 22.47
CA GLN A 535 -21.47 -22.45 21.38
C GLN A 535 -21.60 -21.64 20.07
N PRO A 536 -21.21 -22.20 18.93
CA PRO A 536 -21.43 -21.51 17.66
C PRO A 536 -22.94 -21.43 17.42
N VAL A 537 -23.52 -20.25 17.62
CA VAL A 537 -24.89 -19.95 17.17
C VAL A 537 -24.98 -20.26 15.69
N GLY A 538 -25.89 -21.17 15.34
CA GLY A 538 -26.18 -21.79 14.05
C GLY A 538 -25.66 -21.07 12.80
N ALA A 539 -24.69 -21.66 12.17
CA ALA A 539 -23.91 -21.10 11.06
C ALA A 539 -24.61 -21.10 9.69
N GLY A 540 -25.95 -21.07 9.60
CA GLY A 540 -26.58 -21.44 8.33
C GLY A 540 -27.40 -20.38 7.59
N GLY A 541 -27.95 -19.37 8.26
CA GLY A 541 -29.08 -18.66 7.66
C GLY A 541 -28.88 -17.19 7.23
N GLN A 542 -27.95 -16.45 7.82
CA GLN A 542 -27.88 -14.98 7.64
C GLN A 542 -26.62 -14.44 6.93
N ALA A 543 -25.62 -15.26 6.66
CA ALA A 543 -24.36 -14.80 6.09
C ALA A 543 -24.44 -14.47 4.59
N ALA A 544 -25.20 -15.22 3.80
CA ALA A 544 -25.26 -15.06 2.34
C ALA A 544 -25.79 -13.68 1.89
N PRO A 545 -26.91 -13.15 2.42
CA PRO A 545 -27.39 -11.82 2.00
C PRO A 545 -26.47 -10.67 2.47
N ALA A 546 -25.77 -10.84 3.60
CA ALA A 546 -24.83 -9.85 4.08
C ALA A 546 -23.56 -9.78 3.21
N VAL A 547 -23.02 -10.91 2.78
CA VAL A 547 -21.85 -10.99 1.88
C VAL A 547 -22.15 -10.32 0.53
N ILE A 548 -23.36 -10.52 0.00
CA ILE A 548 -23.82 -9.88 -1.25
C ILE A 548 -23.94 -8.36 -1.08
N LYS A 549 -24.49 -7.88 0.05
CA LYS A 549 -24.58 -6.44 0.34
C LYS A 549 -23.19 -5.79 0.46
N ILE A 550 -22.23 -6.45 1.10
CA ILE A 550 -20.84 -5.96 1.21
C ILE A 550 -20.18 -5.93 -0.16
N GLY A 551 -20.33 -7.00 -0.95
CA GLY A 551 -19.84 -7.06 -2.31
C GLY A 551 -20.37 -5.90 -3.15
N ALA A 552 -21.66 -5.60 -3.07
CA ALA A 552 -22.29 -4.48 -3.76
C ALA A 552 -21.76 -3.11 -3.26
N THR A 553 -21.59 -2.94 -1.94
CA THR A 553 -21.08 -1.70 -1.37
C THR A 553 -19.61 -1.46 -1.75
N LEU A 554 -18.75 -2.48 -1.68
CA LEU A 554 -17.36 -2.39 -2.10
C LEU A 554 -17.24 -2.20 -3.61
N LEU A 555 -18.11 -2.81 -4.41
CA LEU A 555 -18.20 -2.59 -5.86
C LEU A 555 -18.60 -1.13 -6.16
N LEU A 556 -19.59 -0.58 -5.45
CA LEU A 556 -20.02 0.81 -5.60
C LEU A 556 -18.89 1.78 -5.28
N VAL A 557 -18.12 1.53 -4.22
CA VAL A 557 -16.95 2.35 -3.85
C VAL A 557 -15.82 2.18 -4.85
N GLY A 558 -15.58 0.97 -5.36
CA GLY A 558 -14.65 0.73 -6.46
C GLY A 558 -15.04 1.51 -7.70
N LEU A 559 -16.33 1.55 -8.06
CA LEU A 559 -16.86 2.32 -9.19
C LEU A 559 -16.78 3.84 -8.95
N LEU A 560 -17.00 4.31 -7.71
CA LEU A 560 -16.81 5.72 -7.33
C LEU A 560 -15.33 6.11 -7.39
N ALA A 561 -14.43 5.27 -6.88
CA ALA A 561 -12.98 5.47 -7.00
C ALA A 561 -12.54 5.51 -8.48
N LEU A 562 -13.11 4.64 -9.32
CA LEU A 562 -12.91 4.63 -10.77
C LEU A 562 -13.43 5.89 -11.45
N GLY A 563 -14.59 6.40 -11.03
CA GLY A 563 -15.15 7.68 -11.49
C GLY A 563 -14.25 8.85 -11.17
N ILE A 564 -13.70 8.88 -9.95
CA ILE A 564 -12.74 9.89 -9.50
C ILE A 564 -11.43 9.79 -10.31
N VAL A 565 -10.89 8.58 -10.50
CA VAL A 565 -9.67 8.35 -11.31
C VAL A 565 -9.91 8.77 -12.77
N LYS A 566 -11.05 8.41 -13.36
CA LYS A 566 -11.42 8.82 -14.73
C LYS A 566 -11.57 10.35 -14.82
N GLY A 567 -12.19 11.00 -13.85
CA GLY A 567 -12.33 12.47 -13.77
C GLY A 567 -10.98 13.18 -13.65
N HIS A 568 -10.06 12.68 -12.82
CA HIS A 568 -8.72 13.22 -12.67
C HIS A 568 -7.83 12.98 -13.89
N LEU A 569 -7.94 11.83 -14.56
CA LEU A 569 -7.24 11.54 -15.82
C LEU A 569 -7.69 12.50 -16.94
N VAL A 570 -9.00 12.73 -17.07
CA VAL A 570 -9.54 13.71 -18.03
C VAL A 570 -9.08 15.13 -17.71
N ALA A 571 -9.09 15.53 -16.43
CA ALA A 571 -8.59 16.84 -16.00
C ALA A 571 -7.08 17.00 -16.20
N ALA A 572 -6.30 15.95 -15.93
CA ALA A 572 -4.85 15.95 -16.19
C ALA A 572 -4.54 16.06 -17.68
N GLN A 573 -5.31 15.38 -18.53
CA GLN A 573 -5.17 15.45 -19.97
C GLN A 573 -5.57 16.82 -20.55
N GLN A 574 -6.66 17.42 -20.02
CA GLN A 574 -7.02 18.79 -20.39
C GLN A 574 -5.94 19.80 -19.98
N ARG A 575 -5.33 19.64 -18.80
CA ARG A 575 -4.18 20.46 -18.36
C ARG A 575 -2.96 20.24 -19.24
N LEU A 576 -2.68 19.02 -19.66
CA LEU A 576 -1.58 18.69 -20.58
C LEU A 576 -1.79 19.34 -21.94
N VAL A 577 -3.01 19.28 -22.49
CA VAL A 577 -3.38 19.96 -23.75
C VAL A 577 -3.26 21.50 -23.62
N ILE A 578 -3.61 22.06 -22.48
CA ILE A 578 -3.43 23.49 -22.20
C ILE A 578 -1.94 23.84 -22.12
N LEU A 579 -1.12 23.03 -21.42
CA LEU A 579 0.32 23.21 -21.32
C LEU A 579 1.04 23.06 -22.67
N GLN A 580 0.56 22.15 -23.52
CA GLN A 580 1.04 22.01 -24.91
C GLN A 580 0.66 23.22 -25.77
N ARG A 581 -0.52 23.83 -25.59
CA ARG A 581 -0.92 25.07 -26.26
C ARG A 581 -0.16 26.31 -25.79
N ILE A 582 0.36 26.29 -24.56
CA ILE A 582 1.17 27.39 -23.99
C ILE A 582 2.67 27.24 -24.31
N GLY A 583 3.08 26.17 -25.01
CA GLY A 583 4.48 25.97 -25.43
C GLY A 583 5.44 25.54 -24.32
N VAL A 584 4.93 25.09 -23.17
CA VAL A 584 5.75 24.66 -22.03
C VAL A 584 6.22 23.20 -22.15
N VAL A 585 5.61 22.41 -23.05
CA VAL A 585 5.98 21.00 -23.28
C VAL A 585 6.13 20.74 -24.77
N ASP A 586 7.30 20.23 -25.19
CA ASP A 586 7.60 19.94 -26.59
C ASP A 586 6.85 18.70 -27.07
N SER A 587 6.01 18.88 -28.09
CA SER A 587 5.00 17.92 -28.55
C SER A 587 5.53 16.71 -29.32
N ARG A 588 6.85 16.56 -29.51
CA ARG A 588 7.42 15.50 -30.32
C ARG A 588 7.71 14.19 -29.59
N ARG A 589 7.74 14.17 -28.26
CA ARG A 589 8.17 13.01 -27.47
C ARG A 589 7.04 12.15 -26.90
N GLU A 590 5.78 12.63 -26.89
CA GLU A 590 4.69 11.95 -26.18
C GLU A 590 3.62 11.27 -27.08
N ARG A 591 3.71 11.34 -28.41
CA ARG A 591 2.65 10.81 -29.30
C ARG A 591 2.53 9.28 -29.32
N HIS A 592 3.50 8.52 -28.84
CA HIS A 592 3.46 7.06 -28.87
C HIS A 592 2.94 6.40 -27.58
N GLY A 593 2.79 7.14 -26.49
CA GLY A 593 2.32 6.59 -25.21
C GLY A 593 0.81 6.73 -24.93
N MET A 594 0.13 7.68 -25.58
CA MET A 594 -1.26 8.00 -25.25
C MET A 594 -2.33 7.53 -26.25
N ALA A 595 -1.96 7.07 -27.42
CA ALA A 595 -2.92 6.60 -28.44
C ALA A 595 -3.64 5.30 -28.03
N GLY A 596 -3.14 4.56 -27.04
CA GLY A 596 -3.72 3.30 -26.57
C GLY A 596 -4.83 3.44 -25.51
N ILE A 597 -5.10 4.64 -24.99
CA ILE A 597 -6.01 4.82 -23.84
C ILE A 597 -7.46 5.17 -24.27
N TRP A 598 -7.72 5.46 -25.55
CA TRP A 598 -8.98 6.06 -26.01
C TRP A 598 -9.81 5.21 -26.98
N GLY A 599 -9.85 3.93 -26.82
CA GLY A 599 -10.66 3.04 -27.66
C GLY A 599 -11.59 2.11 -26.90
N CYS A 600 -12.31 2.59 -25.91
CA CYS A 600 -13.42 1.83 -25.29
C CYS A 600 -14.68 2.66 -25.31
N ASP A 601 -15.50 2.45 -26.33
CA ASP A 601 -16.90 2.83 -26.34
C ASP A 601 -17.65 2.02 -25.27
N LEU A 602 -18.01 2.68 -24.19
CA LEU A 602 -18.90 2.19 -23.14
C LEU A 602 -20.33 2.71 -23.41
N GLU A 603 -20.85 2.54 -24.62
CA GLU A 603 -22.22 2.93 -24.97
C GLU A 603 -23.32 1.94 -24.52
N GLY A 604 -22.99 0.92 -23.76
CA GLY A 604 -23.93 -0.15 -23.42
C GLY A 604 -24.56 -0.17 -22.03
N LEU A 605 -24.20 0.72 -21.09
CA LEU A 605 -24.53 0.49 -19.67
C LEU A 605 -25.33 1.56 -18.91
N PHE A 606 -25.73 2.67 -19.55
CA PHE A 606 -26.65 3.63 -18.89
C PHE A 606 -27.69 4.21 -19.86
N PRO A 607 -29.00 4.19 -19.54
CA PRO A 607 -30.03 4.88 -20.31
C PRO A 607 -29.87 6.41 -20.09
N THR A 608 -29.68 7.12 -21.18
CA THR A 608 -29.58 8.58 -21.22
C THR A 608 -30.94 9.21 -20.97
N CYS A 609 -31.10 10.00 -19.95
CA CYS A 609 -32.12 11.04 -19.87
C CYS A 609 -31.78 12.15 -20.86
N ARG A 610 -32.50 12.23 -21.96
CA ARG A 610 -32.50 13.39 -22.87
C ARG A 610 -33.39 14.49 -22.28
N CYS A 611 -32.80 15.64 -21.97
CA CYS A 611 -33.55 16.90 -22.03
C CYS A 611 -33.32 17.51 -23.40
N ALA A 612 -34.43 17.61 -24.11
CA ALA A 612 -34.49 18.31 -25.39
C ALA A 612 -34.62 19.80 -25.13
N GLU A 613 -33.74 20.61 -25.70
CA GLU A 613 -34.04 21.99 -26.04
C GLU A 613 -33.58 22.27 -27.45
N SER A 614 -34.59 22.49 -28.27
CA SER A 614 -34.53 22.98 -29.62
C SER A 614 -34.43 24.50 -29.63
N LEU A 615 -33.64 25.08 -30.50
CA LEU A 615 -34.05 26.15 -31.43
C LEU A 615 -32.84 26.87 -32.05
N PRO A 616 -33.05 27.69 -33.15
CA PRO A 616 -32.37 27.45 -34.40
C PRO A 616 -31.37 28.59 -34.80
N ALA A 617 -30.68 28.31 -35.87
CA ALA A 617 -29.77 29.21 -36.57
C ALA A 617 -30.46 30.38 -37.23
N SER A 618 -29.82 31.59 -37.20
CA SER A 618 -29.80 32.50 -38.34
C SER A 618 -28.75 33.61 -38.20
N GLN A 619 -27.83 33.60 -39.08
CA GLN A 619 -27.31 34.66 -39.99
C GLN A 619 -26.94 36.04 -39.47
N ARG A 620 -25.73 36.38 -39.85
CA ARG A 620 -25.18 37.59 -40.52
C ARG A 620 -24.38 38.60 -39.70
N SER A 621 -23.16 38.69 -40.08
CA SER A 621 -22.41 39.77 -40.75
C SER A 621 -21.93 40.97 -39.93
N LEU A 622 -20.62 41.14 -39.99
CA LEU A 622 -19.82 42.37 -40.21
C LEU A 622 -20.30 43.70 -39.57
N HIS A 623 -19.50 44.31 -38.73
CA HIS A 623 -18.71 45.49 -39.08
C HIS A 623 -17.85 46.02 -37.92
N THR A 624 -16.78 46.56 -38.32
CA THR A 624 -15.65 47.30 -37.75
C THR A 624 -15.97 48.46 -36.84
N ALA A 625 -14.93 48.83 -36.05
CA ALA A 625 -14.51 50.15 -35.54
C ALA A 625 -14.87 50.52 -34.09
N GLY A 626 -13.76 50.77 -33.33
CA GLY A 626 -13.80 51.49 -32.05
C GLY A 626 -13.83 53.02 -32.25
N PRO A 627 -13.35 53.88 -31.37
CA PRO A 627 -13.29 53.79 -29.91
C PRO A 627 -13.93 55.04 -29.21
N ALA A 628 -13.79 55.16 -27.90
CA ALA A 628 -13.74 56.38 -27.07
C ALA A 628 -14.97 56.79 -26.24
N ASP A 629 -14.64 56.99 -25.01
CA ASP A 629 -14.95 58.09 -24.07
C ASP A 629 -16.24 58.11 -23.23
N GLU A 630 -15.91 58.19 -21.96
CA GLU A 630 -16.41 59.02 -20.87
C GLU A 630 -17.92 59.21 -20.60
N GLY A 631 -18.19 59.09 -19.31
CA GLY A 631 -19.17 60.00 -18.73
C GLY A 631 -20.18 59.38 -17.74
N GLN A 632 -19.86 59.52 -16.49
CA GLN A 632 -20.70 59.94 -15.36
C GLN A 632 -22.23 59.71 -15.33
N SER A 633 -22.60 59.18 -14.15
CA SER A 633 -23.62 59.76 -13.24
C SER A 633 -25.02 59.11 -13.17
N ASN A 634 -25.26 58.70 -11.97
CA ASN A 634 -26.45 58.93 -11.12
C ASN A 634 -27.85 58.38 -11.41
N HIS A 635 -28.30 57.84 -10.32
CA HIS A 635 -29.65 57.92 -9.72
C HIS A 635 -30.73 56.85 -10.00
N SER A 636 -31.06 56.28 -8.89
CA SER A 636 -32.40 56.12 -8.24
C SER A 636 -33.22 54.87 -8.58
N VAL A 637 -33.38 54.04 -7.55
CA VAL A 637 -34.59 53.79 -6.74
C VAL A 637 -35.85 53.30 -7.51
N GLN A 638 -36.28 52.07 -7.27
CA GLN A 638 -37.53 51.70 -6.59
C GLN A 638 -38.05 50.27 -6.87
N HIS A 639 -38.42 49.62 -5.75
CA HIS A 639 -39.58 48.76 -5.45
C HIS A 639 -39.76 47.42 -6.22
N ALA A 640 -39.58 46.31 -5.57
CA ALA A 640 -40.49 45.60 -4.64
C ALA A 640 -41.48 44.64 -5.34
N GLY A 641 -41.45 43.40 -4.90
CA GLY A 641 -42.50 42.40 -5.09
C GLY A 641 -42.05 41.02 -4.69
N PRO A 642 -42.83 40.26 -3.95
CA PRO A 642 -42.33 39.26 -3.01
C PRO A 642 -42.28 37.84 -3.58
N VAL A 643 -41.33 37.06 -3.00
CA VAL A 643 -41.17 35.63 -3.18
C VAL A 643 -42.00 34.91 -2.10
N PRO A 644 -42.73 33.85 -2.43
CA PRO A 644 -43.38 32.98 -1.44
C PRO A 644 -42.41 31.92 -0.88
N PRO A 645 -42.63 31.41 0.33
CA PRO A 645 -41.69 30.63 1.07
C PRO A 645 -41.77 29.15 0.71
N CYS A 646 -40.60 28.48 0.65
CA CYS A 646 -40.49 27.05 0.75
C CYS A 646 -40.32 26.63 2.20
N THR A 647 -41.20 25.77 2.62
CA THR A 647 -41.37 25.15 3.91
C THR A 647 -40.18 24.26 4.30
N GLN A 648 -39.80 24.38 5.56
CA GLN A 648 -39.00 23.49 6.38
C GLN A 648 -39.41 22.03 6.24
N ASP A 649 -38.41 21.13 6.28
CA ASP A 649 -38.25 20.07 7.28
C ASP A 649 -37.20 19.08 6.80
N CYS A 650 -36.10 19.03 7.51
CA CYS A 650 -35.36 17.83 7.92
C CYS A 650 -34.00 18.20 8.52
N CYS A 651 -34.05 18.73 9.75
CA CYS A 651 -32.91 18.66 10.66
C CYS A 651 -33.04 17.38 11.48
N ILE A 652 -32.18 16.40 11.26
CA ILE A 652 -32.01 15.29 12.19
C ILE A 652 -30.82 15.60 13.08
N TYR A 653 -31.12 15.84 14.33
CA TYR A 653 -30.22 15.95 15.46
C TYR A 653 -29.38 14.70 15.64
N TRP A 654 -28.10 14.85 15.77
CA TRP A 654 -27.22 13.89 16.39
C TRP A 654 -26.87 14.36 17.81
N SER A 655 -27.38 13.65 18.81
CA SER A 655 -26.96 13.75 20.19
C SER A 655 -26.20 12.48 20.59
N PRO A 656 -25.07 12.60 21.29
CA PRO A 656 -24.30 11.43 21.72
C PRO A 656 -24.75 10.92 23.08
N ARG A 657 -24.93 9.63 23.19
CA ARG A 657 -24.74 8.88 24.42
C ARG A 657 -23.71 7.79 24.26
#